data_9dd21d452aec6376c2845e076e514359
#
_entry.id   9dd21d452aec6376c2845e076e514359
#
_cell.length_a   1.000
_cell.length_b   1.000
_cell.length_c   1.000
_cell.angle_alpha   90.00
_cell.angle_beta   90.00
_cell.angle_gamma   90.00
#
_symmetry.space_group_name_H-M   'P 1'
#
loop_
_entity.id
_entity.type
_entity.pdbx_description
1 polymer ?
#
loop_
_entity_poly.entity_id
_entity_poly.type
_entity_poly.pdbx_seq_one_letter_code
_entity_poly.pdbx_strand_id
1 'polypeptide(L)'
;MARIIAAAFRCAVVVCCLLLPAGTAVEAAGDAGGALAVGLQLEPPVLDPTVNASASIGTVVFPTIFEGLVRIGPDWRIEPALATAWTVADDGRTYVFHLRPHVRFGDGAPLDAAAVRFSLRRAVAPGSLNPQHALLAGIDGVRALDPLTVAVHLRRPDYTLLQILGLSAAVIVSPRSAATNAVRPVGTGPFRFVEWRRGEAIELARNAAYWGAPPRLARVTFKVIADPNAAIDAVMTGDVDAYPAFPAPESVSRFERDPRFTVATVMSEAKTIVAINNRRAPLSDRRVRQALSYAIDRRAIIAAAMFGFGVPIGSHYTPRDPGYVDLTGEYPYDPARARALLARAGYPHGFSTTLAVPPLSYAERTAEVVAAELAQAGVRVKLVAFDWVPWLTQVFGAHDFDLTIVAHVEPLDYDIYGRDDYYFGYSNPRYKALLARLELTGDPAARRALLGAIQRTLADDAVNLFLFQYPDITIANANVHDIRPSSPLSTIDVTTAWLGTGGGSQSARAELPAGTAYALAALLGGAFVLLLIRAGWSYVAQRALSLALTLALASLAIFAVMQAVPGDPARAVLGIHADAAAIAALRTQMGLDGPFLARYLTWVGGLLHGQFGTSWTYHEAVGELIRERFALSFPLTLYALTLSTGFALALGVGAVRWRHATFGRALAAFSHVGLAIPSFWFGLLLVIPFGIGLHWFSAGGFPGWSAGSLAVLRALTLPAVALALPQAAVFARVLQFELLELADADFLRTARAKGLNETAILMRHALPNALIPMLTILALQFSFLLAGGILIENVFFLPGLGRLAFQAITNRDATVVQSVAIVLVAEVIVVSLLADLLAAAIDPRRRAATAP
;
A
#
# COMPACT_ATOMS: atom_id res chain seq x y z
N MET A 1 -2.54 -48.94 -7.94
CA MET A 1 -1.66 -47.79 -7.73
C MET A 1 -1.80 -46.76 -8.84
N ALA A 2 -1.55 -47.09 -10.12
CA ALA A 2 -1.74 -46.13 -11.23
C ALA A 2 -3.15 -45.52 -11.32
N ARG A 3 -4.21 -46.30 -10.98
CA ARG A 3 -5.60 -45.81 -10.90
C ARG A 3 -5.84 -44.85 -9.74
N ILE A 4 -5.10 -44.97 -8.62
CA ILE A 4 -5.22 -44.09 -7.45
C ILE A 4 -4.48 -42.76 -7.74
N ILE A 5 -3.31 -42.84 -8.36
CA ILE A 5 -2.52 -41.61 -8.75
C ILE A 5 -3.23 -40.89 -9.89
N ALA A 6 -3.76 -41.62 -10.89
CA ALA A 6 -4.58 -41.02 -11.93
C ALA A 6 -5.92 -40.48 -11.42
N ALA A 7 -6.49 -41.10 -10.38
CA ALA A 7 -7.68 -40.59 -9.68
C ALA A 7 -7.34 -39.34 -8.84
N ALA A 8 -6.22 -39.32 -8.12
CA ALA A 8 -5.75 -38.15 -7.37
C ALA A 8 -5.41 -36.99 -8.32
N PHE A 9 -4.77 -37.22 -9.45
CA PHE A 9 -4.49 -36.21 -10.47
C PHE A 9 -5.79 -35.73 -11.15
N ARG A 10 -6.73 -36.65 -11.46
CA ARG A 10 -8.05 -36.27 -11.96
C ARG A 10 -8.84 -35.53 -10.91
N CYS A 11 -8.77 -35.88 -9.62
CA CYS A 11 -9.38 -35.14 -8.54
C CYS A 11 -8.74 -33.75 -8.38
N ALA A 12 -7.42 -33.60 -8.49
CA ALA A 12 -6.75 -32.29 -8.42
C ALA A 12 -7.14 -31.40 -9.61
N VAL A 13 -7.19 -31.96 -10.82
CA VAL A 13 -7.65 -31.24 -12.03
C VAL A 13 -9.15 -30.94 -11.94
N VAL A 14 -9.96 -31.87 -11.45
CA VAL A 14 -11.39 -31.67 -11.23
C VAL A 14 -11.65 -30.70 -10.07
N VAL A 15 -10.84 -30.71 -9.01
CA VAL A 15 -10.91 -29.73 -7.92
C VAL A 15 -10.48 -28.33 -8.42
N CYS A 16 -9.44 -28.22 -9.24
CA CYS A 16 -9.12 -26.97 -9.92
C CYS A 16 -10.23 -26.52 -10.88
N CYS A 17 -10.87 -27.44 -11.60
CA CYS A 17 -12.00 -27.10 -12.49
C CYS A 17 -13.32 -26.87 -11.72
N LEU A 18 -13.53 -27.49 -10.56
CA LEU A 18 -14.72 -27.30 -9.71
C LEU A 18 -14.60 -26.11 -8.75
N LEU A 19 -13.40 -25.62 -8.48
CA LEU A 19 -13.17 -24.33 -7.81
C LEU A 19 -13.43 -23.13 -8.74
N LEU A 20 -13.64 -23.39 -10.04
CA LEU A 20 -14.10 -22.40 -11.00
C LEU A 20 -15.63 -22.33 -10.94
N PRO A 21 -16.23 -21.26 -10.45
CA PRO A 21 -17.69 -21.12 -10.42
C PRO A 21 -18.23 -21.16 -11.85
N ALA A 22 -19.13 -22.10 -12.13
CA ALA A 22 -19.95 -22.08 -13.33
C ALA A 22 -20.99 -20.96 -13.19
N GLY A 23 -20.61 -19.75 -13.58
CA GLY A 23 -21.47 -18.58 -13.53
C GLY A 23 -22.50 -18.64 -14.65
N THR A 24 -23.76 -18.81 -14.31
CA THR A 24 -24.86 -18.34 -15.16
C THR A 24 -24.86 -16.82 -15.06
N ALA A 25 -24.62 -16.14 -16.19
CA ALA A 25 -24.73 -14.70 -16.29
C ALA A 25 -26.17 -14.30 -15.99
N VAL A 26 -26.38 -13.69 -14.83
CA VAL A 26 -27.58 -12.87 -14.58
C VAL A 26 -27.25 -11.48 -15.09
N GLU A 27 -27.88 -11.06 -16.16
CA GLU A 27 -27.85 -9.67 -16.60
C GLU A 27 -28.39 -8.77 -15.48
N ALA A 28 -27.48 -8.16 -14.74
CA ALA A 28 -27.85 -7.05 -13.88
C ALA A 28 -28.15 -5.84 -14.77
N ALA A 29 -29.35 -5.28 -14.62
CA ALA A 29 -29.74 -4.04 -15.28
C ALA A 29 -28.65 -3.00 -15.09
N GLY A 30 -28.09 -2.49 -16.20
CA GLY A 30 -26.99 -1.53 -16.19
C GLY A 30 -27.37 -0.30 -15.39
N ASP A 31 -26.60 0.00 -14.33
CA ASP A 31 -26.71 1.24 -13.59
C ASP A 31 -26.46 2.41 -14.55
N ALA A 32 -27.45 3.24 -14.77
CA ALA A 32 -27.33 4.43 -15.61
C ALA A 32 -26.28 5.36 -14.98
N GLY A 33 -25.06 5.44 -15.56
CA GLY A 33 -24.02 6.33 -15.11
C GLY A 33 -22.59 5.78 -15.14
N GLY A 34 -22.38 4.48 -15.39
CA GLY A 34 -21.04 3.86 -15.50
C GLY A 34 -20.29 3.70 -14.18
N ALA A 35 -19.24 2.88 -14.22
CA ALA A 35 -18.30 2.65 -13.11
C ALA A 35 -16.91 3.11 -13.52
N LEU A 36 -16.23 3.86 -12.65
CA LEU A 36 -14.87 4.39 -12.86
C LEU A 36 -13.88 3.68 -11.94
N ALA A 37 -12.81 3.12 -12.50
CA ALA A 37 -11.68 2.58 -11.76
C ALA A 37 -10.55 3.61 -11.71
N VAL A 38 -10.12 3.99 -10.51
CA VAL A 38 -9.09 5.02 -10.25
C VAL A 38 -7.91 4.40 -9.55
N GLY A 39 -6.69 4.59 -10.08
CA GLY A 39 -5.45 4.17 -9.42
C GLY A 39 -5.13 5.06 -8.21
N LEU A 40 -4.64 4.43 -7.14
CA LEU A 40 -4.25 5.07 -5.89
C LEU A 40 -2.88 4.56 -5.45
N GLN A 41 -1.89 5.45 -5.30
CA GLN A 41 -0.53 5.06 -4.95
C GLN A 41 -0.42 4.59 -3.50
N LEU A 42 -1.07 5.30 -2.56
CA LEU A 42 -0.99 5.03 -1.12
C LEU A 42 -2.36 4.63 -0.58
N GLU A 43 -2.42 3.44 0.00
CA GLU A 43 -3.61 3.00 0.73
C GLU A 43 -3.80 3.85 1.99
N PRO A 44 -5.02 4.38 2.25
CA PRO A 44 -5.31 5.04 3.51
C PRO A 44 -5.19 4.07 4.69
N PRO A 45 -4.55 4.45 5.81
CA PRO A 45 -4.52 3.60 7.01
C PRO A 45 -5.91 3.44 7.64
N VAL A 46 -6.71 4.48 7.57
CA VAL A 46 -8.11 4.58 8.03
C VAL A 46 -8.91 5.42 7.05
N LEU A 47 -10.24 5.43 7.16
CA LEU A 47 -11.12 6.26 6.31
C LEU A 47 -11.78 7.42 7.07
N ASP A 48 -11.34 7.75 8.29
CA ASP A 48 -11.77 8.93 9.05
C ASP A 48 -10.65 9.99 9.08
N PRO A 49 -10.78 11.10 8.34
CA PRO A 49 -9.76 12.15 8.29
C PRO A 49 -9.65 12.94 9.61
N THR A 50 -10.59 12.74 10.54
CA THR A 50 -10.58 13.45 11.83
C THR A 50 -9.77 12.74 12.93
N VAL A 51 -9.14 11.60 12.62
CA VAL A 51 -8.38 10.80 13.61
C VAL A 51 -6.97 10.42 13.17
N ASN A 52 -6.58 10.76 11.93
CA ASN A 52 -5.26 10.42 11.41
C ASN A 52 -4.80 11.45 10.37
N ALA A 53 -3.50 11.78 10.40
CA ALA A 53 -2.90 12.83 9.56
C ALA A 53 -2.52 12.40 8.14
N SER A 54 -2.74 11.13 7.74
CA SER A 54 -2.34 10.66 6.41
C SER A 54 -3.15 11.37 5.31
N ALA A 55 -2.45 12.03 4.39
CA ALA A 55 -3.07 12.71 3.25
C ALA A 55 -3.87 11.74 2.35
N SER A 56 -3.48 10.46 2.27
CA SER A 56 -4.18 9.45 1.48
C SER A 56 -5.64 9.22 1.94
N ILE A 57 -5.97 9.55 3.19
CA ILE A 57 -7.36 9.50 3.68
C ILE A 57 -8.20 10.54 2.95
N GLY A 58 -7.78 11.81 3.03
CA GLY A 58 -8.46 12.92 2.35
C GLY A 58 -8.58 12.70 0.85
N THR A 59 -7.56 12.10 0.24
CA THR A 59 -7.55 11.76 -1.19
C THR A 59 -8.77 10.94 -1.63
N VAL A 60 -9.22 10.01 -0.78
CA VAL A 60 -10.34 9.11 -1.11
C VAL A 60 -11.67 9.63 -0.58
N VAL A 61 -11.72 10.12 0.66
CA VAL A 61 -12.99 10.38 1.36
C VAL A 61 -13.45 11.85 1.32
N PHE A 62 -12.60 12.77 0.89
CA PHE A 62 -12.92 14.20 0.81
C PHE A 62 -12.83 14.70 -0.64
N PRO A 63 -13.84 15.29 -1.25
CA PRO A 63 -15.20 15.53 -0.75
C PRO A 63 -16.21 14.40 -1.09
N THR A 64 -15.71 13.20 -1.42
CA THR A 64 -16.55 12.09 -1.91
C THR A 64 -17.58 11.59 -0.88
N ILE A 65 -17.15 11.39 0.37
CA ILE A 65 -17.98 10.90 1.49
C ILE A 65 -18.20 11.98 2.53
N PHE A 66 -17.16 12.71 2.92
CA PHE A 66 -17.22 13.73 3.96
C PHE A 66 -17.15 15.14 3.38
N GLU A 67 -17.88 16.07 4.01
CA GLU A 67 -17.90 17.49 3.66
C GLU A 67 -17.67 18.35 4.90
N GLY A 68 -17.07 19.54 4.68
CA GLY A 68 -16.90 20.57 5.71
C GLY A 68 -18.07 21.58 5.75
N LEU A 69 -18.04 22.49 6.70
CA LEU A 69 -18.98 23.61 6.73
C LEU A 69 -18.82 24.50 5.49
N VAL A 70 -17.57 24.71 5.10
CA VAL A 70 -17.14 25.46 3.93
C VAL A 70 -16.21 24.60 3.09
N ARG A 71 -15.97 24.98 1.85
CA ARG A 71 -14.94 24.36 0.99
C ARG A 71 -13.98 25.42 0.48
N ILE A 72 -12.79 25.00 0.13
CA ILE A 72 -11.78 25.85 -0.50
C ILE A 72 -11.85 25.60 -2.01
N GLY A 73 -12.13 26.63 -2.78
CA GLY A 73 -12.12 26.59 -4.24
C GLY A 73 -10.70 26.57 -4.80
N PRO A 74 -10.53 26.30 -6.12
CA PRO A 74 -9.23 26.23 -6.78
C PRO A 74 -8.43 27.54 -6.75
N ASP A 75 -9.10 28.66 -6.49
CA ASP A 75 -8.54 30.01 -6.34
C ASP A 75 -8.37 30.45 -4.88
N TRP A 76 -8.39 29.52 -3.94
CA TRP A 76 -8.31 29.72 -2.50
C TRP A 76 -9.50 30.50 -1.89
N ARG A 77 -10.57 30.74 -2.66
CA ARG A 77 -11.78 31.34 -2.12
C ARG A 77 -12.53 30.35 -1.27
N ILE A 78 -13.04 30.87 -0.16
CA ILE A 78 -13.90 30.07 0.71
C ILE A 78 -15.33 30.11 0.12
N GLU A 79 -15.85 28.94 -0.16
CA GLU A 79 -17.17 28.74 -0.77
C GLU A 79 -18.13 28.04 0.20
N PRO A 80 -19.42 28.30 0.09
CA PRO A 80 -20.44 27.57 0.83
C PRO A 80 -20.42 26.07 0.52
N ALA A 81 -20.55 25.24 1.59
CA ALA A 81 -20.72 23.78 1.49
C ALA A 81 -21.91 23.36 2.36
N LEU A 82 -21.70 22.72 3.51
CA LEU A 82 -22.79 22.40 4.45
C LEU A 82 -23.37 23.65 5.14
N ALA A 83 -22.60 24.73 5.25
CA ALA A 83 -23.14 26.05 5.55
C ALA A 83 -23.45 26.79 4.24
N THR A 84 -24.62 27.41 4.17
CA THR A 84 -25.07 28.24 3.02
C THR A 84 -24.50 29.65 3.07
N ALA A 85 -24.23 30.15 4.28
CA ALA A 85 -23.68 31.47 4.56
C ALA A 85 -23.07 31.47 5.97
N TRP A 86 -22.26 32.49 6.21
CA TRP A 86 -21.72 32.77 7.56
C TRP A 86 -21.53 34.27 7.75
N THR A 87 -21.52 34.67 9.00
CA THR A 87 -21.17 36.06 9.44
C THR A 87 -20.07 35.98 10.44
N VAL A 88 -19.21 36.99 10.41
CA VAL A 88 -18.15 37.19 11.41
C VAL A 88 -18.49 38.45 12.18
N ALA A 89 -18.55 38.37 13.51
CA ALA A 89 -18.79 39.53 14.33
C ALA A 89 -17.60 40.52 14.26
N ASP A 90 -17.86 41.79 14.56
CA ASP A 90 -16.86 42.86 14.47
C ASP A 90 -15.63 42.61 15.36
N ASP A 91 -15.78 41.85 16.43
CA ASP A 91 -14.68 41.43 17.30
C ASP A 91 -13.76 40.35 16.69
N GLY A 92 -14.08 39.79 15.49
CA GLY A 92 -13.34 38.72 14.83
C GLY A 92 -13.31 37.39 15.60
N ARG A 93 -14.11 37.26 16.67
CA ARG A 93 -14.11 36.09 17.57
C ARG A 93 -15.32 35.21 17.44
N THR A 94 -16.41 35.70 16.87
CA THR A 94 -17.67 34.95 16.76
C THR A 94 -18.02 34.74 15.30
N TYR A 95 -18.11 33.50 14.91
CA TYR A 95 -18.53 33.05 13.57
C TYR A 95 -19.90 32.38 13.68
N VAL A 96 -20.90 32.89 12.95
CA VAL A 96 -22.24 32.32 12.91
C VAL A 96 -22.46 31.67 11.54
N PHE A 97 -22.69 30.38 11.52
CA PHE A 97 -22.92 29.61 10.30
C PHE A 97 -24.39 29.23 10.17
N HIS A 98 -24.97 29.46 9.00
CA HIS A 98 -26.34 29.03 8.62
C HIS A 98 -26.24 27.74 7.83
N LEU A 99 -26.74 26.65 8.39
CA LEU A 99 -26.65 25.31 7.81
C LEU A 99 -27.68 25.11 6.69
N ARG A 100 -27.33 24.26 5.74
CA ARG A 100 -28.20 23.84 4.66
C ARG A 100 -29.34 22.98 5.20
N PRO A 101 -30.61 23.30 4.89
CA PRO A 101 -31.75 22.49 5.34
C PRO A 101 -31.83 21.17 4.59
N HIS A 102 -32.46 20.17 5.21
CA HIS A 102 -32.78 18.83 4.63
C HIS A 102 -31.58 17.97 4.27
N VAL A 103 -30.36 18.30 4.70
CA VAL A 103 -29.19 17.45 4.53
C VAL A 103 -29.23 16.30 5.54
N ARG A 104 -28.88 15.11 5.08
CA ARG A 104 -28.80 13.90 5.92
C ARG A 104 -27.46 13.21 5.72
N PHE A 105 -26.96 12.61 6.78
CA PHE A 105 -25.87 11.65 6.72
C PHE A 105 -26.34 10.33 6.10
N GLY A 106 -25.41 9.51 5.60
CA GLY A 106 -25.71 8.20 5.04
C GLY A 106 -26.36 7.20 6.01
N ASP A 107 -26.32 7.43 7.32
CA ASP A 107 -27.03 6.71 8.39
C ASP A 107 -28.44 7.23 8.66
N GLY A 108 -28.90 8.20 7.87
CA GLY A 108 -30.22 8.84 7.98
C GLY A 108 -30.32 9.93 9.05
N ALA A 109 -29.27 10.16 9.86
CA ALA A 109 -29.26 11.26 10.84
C ALA A 109 -29.33 12.62 10.11
N PRO A 110 -30.03 13.63 10.66
CA PRO A 110 -30.04 14.96 10.06
C PRO A 110 -28.70 15.68 10.30
N LEU A 111 -28.28 16.50 9.34
CA LEU A 111 -27.26 17.50 9.58
C LEU A 111 -27.91 18.69 10.28
N ASP A 112 -27.56 18.92 11.52
CA ASP A 112 -28.04 20.02 12.34
C ASP A 112 -26.92 20.68 13.17
N ALA A 113 -27.25 21.73 13.87
CA ALA A 113 -26.31 22.44 14.74
C ALA A 113 -25.74 21.55 15.88
N ALA A 114 -26.44 20.48 16.27
CA ALA A 114 -25.93 19.53 17.26
C ALA A 114 -24.84 18.64 16.69
N ALA A 115 -24.96 18.18 15.42
CA ALA A 115 -23.92 17.42 14.72
C ALA A 115 -22.65 18.25 14.51
N VAL A 116 -22.80 19.52 14.12
CA VAL A 116 -21.66 20.46 13.99
C VAL A 116 -20.98 20.67 15.32
N ARG A 117 -21.77 20.94 16.38
CA ARG A 117 -21.25 21.08 17.74
C ARG A 117 -20.51 19.83 18.21
N PHE A 118 -21.03 18.65 17.92
CA PHE A 118 -20.38 17.38 18.25
C PHE A 118 -19.03 17.27 17.55
N SER A 119 -18.97 17.50 16.25
CA SER A 119 -17.77 17.37 15.42
C SER A 119 -16.66 18.31 15.88
N LEU A 120 -16.96 19.59 16.04
CA LEU A 120 -15.97 20.59 16.46
C LEU A 120 -15.52 20.38 17.93
N ARG A 121 -16.42 20.03 18.85
CA ARG A 121 -16.04 19.68 20.22
C ARG A 121 -15.13 18.44 20.28
N ARG A 122 -15.41 17.43 19.48
CA ARG A 122 -14.56 16.24 19.36
C ARG A 122 -13.16 16.61 18.85
N ALA A 123 -13.06 17.52 17.89
CA ALA A 123 -11.79 17.97 17.34
C ALA A 123 -10.92 18.73 18.35
N VAL A 124 -11.53 19.54 19.25
CA VAL A 124 -10.79 20.34 20.24
C VAL A 124 -10.73 19.72 21.65
N ALA A 125 -11.28 18.51 21.83
CA ALA A 125 -11.28 17.83 23.13
C ALA A 125 -9.84 17.50 23.59
N PRO A 126 -9.57 17.50 24.91
CA PRO A 126 -8.31 16.99 25.44
C PRO A 126 -8.08 15.55 24.98
N GLY A 127 -6.89 15.25 24.44
CA GLY A 127 -6.56 13.92 23.90
C GLY A 127 -7.19 13.62 22.53
N SER A 128 -7.68 14.63 21.82
CA SER A 128 -8.18 14.48 20.45
C SER A 128 -7.09 13.98 19.51
N LEU A 129 -7.42 12.99 18.67
CA LEU A 129 -6.55 12.48 17.61
C LEU A 129 -6.63 13.31 16.32
N ASN A 130 -7.38 14.41 16.33
CA ASN A 130 -7.55 15.25 15.15
C ASN A 130 -6.20 15.89 14.74
N PRO A 131 -5.73 15.67 13.50
CA PRO A 131 -4.44 16.18 13.04
C PRO A 131 -4.34 17.71 13.05
N GLN A 132 -5.49 18.40 13.04
CA GLN A 132 -5.58 19.86 13.11
C GLN A 132 -5.98 20.37 14.50
N HIS A 133 -5.88 19.52 15.54
CA HIS A 133 -6.22 19.90 16.91
C HIS A 133 -5.57 21.24 17.33
N ALA A 134 -4.29 21.43 17.03
CA ALA A 134 -3.58 22.66 17.38
C ALA A 134 -4.15 23.90 16.69
N LEU A 135 -4.55 23.80 15.41
CA LEU A 135 -5.15 24.89 14.64
C LEU A 135 -6.57 25.21 15.11
N LEU A 136 -7.33 24.20 15.54
CA LEU A 136 -8.69 24.32 16.04
C LEU A 136 -8.74 24.70 17.54
N ALA A 137 -7.62 24.60 18.27
CA ALA A 137 -7.55 24.85 19.72
C ALA A 137 -7.95 26.28 20.11
N GLY A 138 -7.99 27.24 19.18
CA GLY A 138 -8.52 28.59 19.38
C GLY A 138 -10.03 28.63 19.64
N ILE A 139 -10.77 27.57 19.28
CA ILE A 139 -12.23 27.47 19.53
C ILE A 139 -12.47 27.31 21.04
N ASP A 140 -13.15 28.31 21.65
CA ASP A 140 -13.52 28.30 23.04
C ASP A 140 -14.91 27.73 23.30
N GLY A 141 -15.82 27.88 22.33
CA GLY A 141 -17.18 27.41 22.46
C GLY A 141 -17.90 27.21 21.13
N VAL A 142 -18.76 26.18 21.08
CA VAL A 142 -19.66 25.93 19.97
C VAL A 142 -21.08 25.83 20.51
N ARG A 143 -21.97 26.74 20.08
CA ARG A 143 -23.37 26.85 20.53
C ARG A 143 -24.31 26.64 19.36
N ALA A 144 -25.28 25.76 19.51
CA ALA A 144 -26.45 25.73 18.66
C ALA A 144 -27.40 26.86 19.05
N LEU A 145 -27.66 27.79 18.16
CA LEU A 145 -28.61 28.87 18.36
C LEU A 145 -30.02 28.44 18.05
N ASP A 146 -30.15 27.64 16.99
CA ASP A 146 -31.34 26.90 16.56
C ASP A 146 -30.90 25.65 15.79
N PRO A 147 -31.80 24.77 15.29
CA PRO A 147 -31.41 23.56 14.59
C PRO A 147 -30.53 23.77 13.35
N LEU A 148 -30.60 24.92 12.69
CA LEU A 148 -29.85 25.24 11.46
C LEU A 148 -28.86 26.39 11.62
N THR A 149 -28.65 26.90 12.84
CA THR A 149 -27.72 28.00 13.08
C THR A 149 -26.76 27.65 14.24
N VAL A 150 -25.46 27.70 13.95
CA VAL A 150 -24.40 27.40 14.92
C VAL A 150 -23.44 28.56 15.05
N ALA A 151 -23.16 28.93 16.28
CA ALA A 151 -22.14 29.96 16.62
C ALA A 151 -20.88 29.29 17.13
N VAL A 152 -19.76 29.61 16.53
CA VAL A 152 -18.40 29.19 16.93
C VAL A 152 -17.71 30.41 17.53
N HIS A 153 -17.29 30.32 18.79
CA HIS A 153 -16.63 31.40 19.54
C HIS A 153 -15.16 31.05 19.74
N LEU A 154 -14.27 32.03 19.48
CA LEU A 154 -12.82 31.93 19.61
C LEU A 154 -12.31 32.63 20.85
N ARG A 155 -11.22 32.15 21.46
CA ARG A 155 -10.53 32.79 22.58
C ARG A 155 -9.93 34.12 22.17
N ARG A 156 -9.46 34.25 20.95
CA ARG A 156 -8.90 35.47 20.33
C ARG A 156 -9.38 35.55 18.87
N PRO A 157 -9.36 36.72 18.24
CA PRO A 157 -9.65 36.83 16.82
C PRO A 157 -8.72 35.94 16.00
N ASP A 158 -9.29 35.20 15.02
CA ASP A 158 -8.52 34.41 14.08
C ASP A 158 -9.24 34.36 12.72
N TYR A 159 -8.74 35.14 11.78
CA TYR A 159 -9.28 35.23 10.42
C TYR A 159 -8.83 34.08 9.50
N THR A 160 -8.11 33.10 10.04
CA THR A 160 -7.75 31.85 9.30
C THR A 160 -8.75 30.72 9.53
N LEU A 161 -9.67 30.85 10.49
CA LEU A 161 -10.62 29.81 10.88
C LEU A 161 -11.39 29.22 9.69
N LEU A 162 -11.87 30.06 8.76
CA LEU A 162 -12.63 29.58 7.59
C LEU A 162 -11.79 28.68 6.68
N GLN A 163 -10.50 28.99 6.53
CA GLN A 163 -9.58 28.13 5.75
C GLN A 163 -9.37 26.78 6.46
N ILE A 164 -9.18 26.80 7.78
CA ILE A 164 -9.03 25.59 8.60
C ILE A 164 -10.29 24.71 8.50
N LEU A 165 -11.49 25.32 8.56
CA LEU A 165 -12.77 24.61 8.43
C LEU A 165 -13.05 24.06 7.03
N GLY A 166 -12.29 24.49 6.01
CA GLY A 166 -12.34 23.95 4.66
C GLY A 166 -11.40 22.76 4.42
N LEU A 167 -10.59 22.36 5.40
CA LEU A 167 -9.65 21.23 5.30
C LEU A 167 -10.32 19.89 5.65
N SER A 168 -9.75 18.79 5.17
CA SER A 168 -10.32 17.45 5.33
C SER A 168 -10.49 16.99 6.78
N ALA A 169 -9.63 17.41 7.70
CA ALA A 169 -9.74 17.05 9.11
C ALA A 169 -10.81 17.85 9.91
N ALA A 170 -11.42 18.89 9.28
CA ALA A 170 -12.49 19.67 9.86
C ALA A 170 -13.90 19.30 9.34
N VAL A 171 -14.04 18.13 8.72
CA VAL A 171 -15.33 17.64 8.22
C VAL A 171 -16.35 17.38 9.33
N ILE A 172 -17.62 17.46 8.96
CA ILE A 172 -18.72 17.22 9.90
C ILE A 172 -19.10 15.74 9.85
N VAL A 173 -19.05 15.08 11.00
CA VAL A 173 -19.34 13.65 11.16
C VAL A 173 -20.65 13.42 11.92
N SER A 174 -21.34 12.33 11.59
CA SER A 174 -22.53 11.91 12.34
C SER A 174 -22.12 11.43 13.75
N PRO A 175 -22.78 11.87 14.81
CA PRO A 175 -22.56 11.34 16.13
C PRO A 175 -22.78 9.83 16.25
N ARG A 176 -23.64 9.25 15.38
CA ARG A 176 -23.99 7.82 15.38
C ARG A 176 -22.87 6.95 14.80
N SER A 177 -22.16 7.44 13.79
CA SER A 177 -21.14 6.67 13.05
C SER A 177 -19.71 7.05 13.40
N ALA A 178 -19.49 8.10 14.20
CA ALA A 178 -18.15 8.64 14.48
C ALA A 178 -17.16 7.60 15.04
N ALA A 179 -17.64 6.58 15.77
CA ALA A 179 -16.79 5.52 16.29
C ALA A 179 -16.38 4.47 15.24
N THR A 180 -17.11 4.36 14.12
CA THR A 180 -16.88 3.34 13.09
C THR A 180 -16.34 3.92 11.79
N ASN A 181 -16.23 5.26 11.67
CA ASN A 181 -15.81 5.93 10.44
C ASN A 181 -14.41 5.55 9.98
N ALA A 182 -13.53 5.09 10.87
CA ALA A 182 -12.20 4.62 10.53
C ALA A 182 -12.21 3.46 9.51
N VAL A 183 -13.24 2.62 9.50
CA VAL A 183 -13.38 1.44 8.62
C VAL A 183 -14.65 1.48 7.78
N ARG A 184 -15.71 2.15 8.26
CA ARG A 184 -17.00 2.30 7.57
C ARG A 184 -17.45 3.76 7.59
N PRO A 185 -16.88 4.61 6.75
CA PRO A 185 -17.14 6.04 6.77
C PRO A 185 -18.58 6.33 6.36
N VAL A 186 -19.21 7.22 7.12
CA VAL A 186 -20.58 7.72 6.85
C VAL A 186 -20.57 9.23 6.91
N GLY A 187 -20.78 9.88 5.78
CA GLY A 187 -20.81 11.34 5.64
C GLY A 187 -22.07 11.84 4.94
N THR A 188 -22.02 13.09 4.51
CA THR A 188 -23.09 13.79 3.79
C THR A 188 -22.84 13.85 2.29
N GLY A 189 -21.69 13.36 1.81
CA GLY A 189 -21.17 13.56 0.48
C GLY A 189 -21.91 12.85 -0.66
N PRO A 190 -21.49 13.11 -1.91
CA PRO A 190 -22.14 12.61 -3.14
C PRO A 190 -22.01 11.10 -3.35
N PHE A 191 -21.05 10.47 -2.69
CA PHE A 191 -20.88 9.01 -2.70
C PHE A 191 -21.03 8.45 -1.29
N ARG A 192 -21.42 7.18 -1.21
CA ARG A 192 -21.48 6.39 0.01
C ARG A 192 -20.49 5.24 -0.06
N PHE A 193 -19.91 4.88 1.07
CA PHE A 193 -19.04 3.73 1.22
C PHE A 193 -19.79 2.42 0.93
N VAL A 194 -19.17 1.51 0.21
CA VAL A 194 -19.68 0.16 -0.07
C VAL A 194 -18.80 -0.88 0.60
N GLU A 195 -17.51 -0.93 0.24
CA GLU A 195 -16.59 -1.95 0.70
C GLU A 195 -15.15 -1.42 0.66
N TRP A 196 -14.33 -1.89 1.55
CA TRP A 196 -12.90 -1.74 1.53
C TRP A 196 -12.23 -3.10 1.59
N ARG A 197 -11.65 -3.53 0.48
CA ARG A 197 -10.75 -4.67 0.41
C ARG A 197 -9.32 -4.19 0.60
N ARG A 198 -8.79 -4.42 1.79
CA ARG A 198 -7.46 -3.94 2.19
C ARG A 198 -6.37 -4.37 1.20
N GLY A 199 -5.49 -3.43 0.83
CA GLY A 199 -4.41 -3.62 -0.15
C GLY A 199 -4.89 -3.87 -1.58
N GLU A 200 -6.20 -3.83 -1.84
CA GLU A 200 -6.78 -4.05 -3.17
C GLU A 200 -7.55 -2.82 -3.64
N ALA A 201 -8.69 -2.52 -3.00
CA ALA A 201 -9.57 -1.47 -3.48
C ALA A 201 -10.54 -0.93 -2.43
N ILE A 202 -10.96 0.32 -2.63
CA ILE A 202 -12.04 0.98 -1.89
C ILE A 202 -13.15 1.27 -2.88
N GLU A 203 -14.35 0.79 -2.59
CA GLU A 203 -15.51 0.90 -3.48
C GLU A 203 -16.54 1.87 -2.91
N LEU A 204 -16.95 2.83 -3.75
CA LEU A 204 -17.95 3.84 -3.44
C LEU A 204 -19.10 3.73 -4.43
N ALA A 205 -20.34 3.95 -3.98
CA ALA A 205 -21.52 4.04 -4.81
C ALA A 205 -22.16 5.42 -4.70
N ARG A 206 -22.84 5.86 -5.77
CA ARG A 206 -23.60 7.11 -5.78
C ARG A 206 -24.53 7.20 -4.57
N ASN A 207 -24.55 8.34 -3.93
CA ASN A 207 -25.52 8.66 -2.90
C ASN A 207 -26.78 9.25 -3.57
N ALA A 208 -27.83 8.44 -3.70
CA ALA A 208 -29.08 8.88 -4.32
C ALA A 208 -29.80 9.97 -3.52
N ALA A 209 -29.47 10.12 -2.22
CA ALA A 209 -30.04 11.12 -1.33
C ALA A 209 -29.13 12.35 -1.15
N TYR A 210 -28.13 12.52 -2.02
CA TYR A 210 -27.23 13.67 -1.94
C TYR A 210 -27.99 14.99 -2.10
N TRP A 211 -27.67 15.94 -1.25
CA TRP A 211 -28.33 17.26 -1.21
C TRP A 211 -27.97 18.17 -2.41
N GLY A 212 -26.84 17.94 -3.05
CA GLY A 212 -26.34 18.69 -4.20
C GLY A 212 -26.68 18.04 -5.54
N ALA A 213 -25.97 18.43 -6.60
CA ALA A 213 -26.11 17.78 -7.89
C ALA A 213 -25.64 16.32 -7.80
N PRO A 214 -26.46 15.33 -8.23
CA PRO A 214 -26.05 13.94 -8.15
C PRO A 214 -24.86 13.66 -9.08
N PRO A 215 -23.85 12.86 -8.63
CA PRO A 215 -22.75 12.45 -9.48
C PRO A 215 -23.23 11.73 -10.73
N ARG A 216 -22.53 11.91 -11.85
CA ARG A 216 -22.85 11.19 -13.10
C ARG A 216 -22.46 9.71 -13.02
N LEU A 217 -21.39 9.39 -12.29
CA LEU A 217 -20.94 8.02 -12.05
C LEU A 217 -21.88 7.29 -11.08
N ALA A 218 -22.18 6.03 -11.36
CA ALA A 218 -22.93 5.17 -10.44
C ALA A 218 -22.01 4.58 -9.36
N ARG A 219 -20.74 4.33 -9.70
CA ARG A 219 -19.75 3.67 -8.84
C ARG A 219 -18.36 4.20 -9.11
N VAL A 220 -17.53 4.27 -8.06
CA VAL A 220 -16.11 4.58 -8.15
C VAL A 220 -15.33 3.54 -7.35
N THR A 221 -14.28 2.97 -7.95
CA THR A 221 -13.39 2.01 -7.30
C THR A 221 -11.98 2.55 -7.30
N PHE A 222 -11.44 2.88 -6.14
CA PHE A 222 -10.04 3.24 -5.96
C PHE A 222 -9.22 1.99 -5.79
N LYS A 223 -8.33 1.66 -6.75
CA LYS A 223 -7.44 0.49 -6.73
C LYS A 223 -6.06 0.87 -6.21
N VAL A 224 -5.59 0.15 -5.20
CA VAL A 224 -4.27 0.41 -4.58
C VAL A 224 -3.16 -0.20 -5.43
N ILE A 225 -2.34 0.67 -6.07
CA ILE A 225 -1.24 0.27 -6.95
C ILE A 225 -0.03 1.15 -6.64
N ALA A 226 0.82 0.71 -5.72
CA ALA A 226 1.93 1.53 -5.21
C ALA A 226 3.16 1.54 -6.13
N ASP A 227 3.40 0.45 -6.87
CA ASP A 227 4.57 0.31 -7.74
C ASP A 227 4.40 1.10 -9.06
N PRO A 228 5.40 1.92 -9.46
CA PRO A 228 5.33 2.72 -10.68
C PRO A 228 5.14 1.89 -11.97
N ASN A 229 5.80 0.72 -12.08
CA ASN A 229 5.67 -0.12 -13.28
C ASN A 229 4.28 -0.75 -13.39
N ALA A 230 3.74 -1.18 -12.24
CA ALA A 230 2.37 -1.69 -12.22
C ALA A 230 1.33 -0.60 -12.48
N ALA A 231 1.58 0.63 -12.07
CA ALA A 231 0.72 1.77 -12.43
C ALA A 231 0.71 1.98 -13.95
N ILE A 232 1.89 1.89 -14.61
CA ILE A 232 2.00 1.93 -16.07
C ILE A 232 1.14 0.81 -16.68
N ASP A 233 1.31 -0.41 -16.23
CA ASP A 233 0.64 -1.58 -16.78
C ASP A 233 -0.87 -1.52 -16.56
N ALA A 234 -1.32 -1.13 -15.38
CA ALA A 234 -2.74 -1.01 -15.04
C ALA A 234 -3.48 0.01 -15.92
N VAL A 235 -2.84 1.15 -16.23
CA VAL A 235 -3.40 2.13 -17.15
C VAL A 235 -3.38 1.60 -18.58
N MET A 236 -2.29 0.98 -19.02
CA MET A 236 -2.13 0.45 -20.39
C MET A 236 -3.11 -0.68 -20.71
N THR A 237 -3.42 -1.54 -19.73
CA THR A 237 -4.34 -2.67 -19.87
C THR A 237 -5.81 -2.30 -19.65
N GLY A 238 -6.08 -1.11 -19.11
CA GLY A 238 -7.43 -0.68 -18.75
C GLY A 238 -7.92 -1.27 -17.41
N ASP A 239 -7.03 -1.79 -16.58
CA ASP A 239 -7.36 -2.22 -15.22
C ASP A 239 -7.76 -1.03 -14.34
N VAL A 240 -7.24 0.16 -14.65
CA VAL A 240 -7.74 1.45 -14.16
C VAL A 240 -8.05 2.37 -15.33
N ASP A 241 -9.12 3.13 -15.20
CA ASP A 241 -9.55 4.10 -16.21
C ASP A 241 -8.78 5.42 -16.11
N ALA A 242 -8.33 5.74 -14.90
CA ALA A 242 -7.53 6.93 -14.62
C ALA A 242 -6.58 6.70 -13.44
N TYR A 243 -5.42 7.35 -13.49
CA TYR A 243 -4.46 7.36 -12.39
C TYR A 243 -4.03 8.80 -12.09
N PRO A 244 -4.70 9.49 -11.16
CA PRO A 244 -4.26 10.79 -10.63
C PRO A 244 -3.00 10.62 -9.77
N ALA A 245 -2.15 11.65 -9.71
CA ALA A 245 -0.84 11.59 -9.04
C ALA A 245 0.01 10.38 -9.48
N PHE A 246 0.13 10.21 -10.80
CA PHE A 246 0.80 9.08 -11.44
C PHE A 246 2.29 8.98 -11.02
N PRO A 247 2.75 7.82 -10.52
CA PRO A 247 4.04 7.72 -9.82
C PRO A 247 5.27 7.59 -10.73
N ALA A 248 5.09 7.48 -12.07
CA ALA A 248 6.16 7.23 -13.03
C ALA A 248 6.31 8.37 -14.06
N PRO A 249 6.83 9.57 -13.67
CA PRO A 249 6.95 10.71 -14.56
C PRO A 249 7.84 10.43 -15.79
N GLU A 250 8.80 9.53 -15.69
CA GLU A 250 9.66 9.08 -16.79
C GLU A 250 8.91 8.43 -17.95
N SER A 251 7.73 7.88 -17.71
CA SER A 251 6.92 7.17 -18.70
C SER A 251 5.81 8.02 -19.34
N VAL A 252 5.60 9.23 -18.86
CA VAL A 252 4.50 10.12 -19.29
C VAL A 252 4.51 10.35 -20.80
N SER A 253 5.68 10.55 -21.40
CA SER A 253 5.83 10.74 -22.84
C SER A 253 5.30 9.56 -23.69
N ARG A 254 5.21 8.37 -23.14
CA ARG A 254 4.61 7.21 -23.81
C ARG A 254 3.08 7.37 -23.92
N PHE A 255 2.45 7.86 -22.87
CA PHE A 255 1.00 8.09 -22.84
C PHE A 255 0.59 9.31 -23.66
N GLU A 256 1.39 10.38 -23.70
CA GLU A 256 1.16 11.55 -24.55
C GLU A 256 1.12 11.23 -26.05
N ARG A 257 1.85 10.18 -26.49
CA ARG A 257 1.89 9.74 -27.88
C ARG A 257 0.78 8.77 -28.24
N ASP A 258 0.07 8.22 -27.27
CA ASP A 258 -0.98 7.24 -27.49
C ASP A 258 -2.37 7.90 -27.39
N PRO A 259 -3.14 7.98 -28.50
CA PRO A 259 -4.42 8.67 -28.51
C PRO A 259 -5.50 8.02 -27.63
N ARG A 260 -5.25 6.84 -27.10
CA ARG A 260 -6.15 6.19 -26.12
C ARG A 260 -6.16 6.90 -24.77
N PHE A 261 -5.15 7.73 -24.49
CA PHE A 261 -4.97 8.37 -23.18
C PHE A 261 -4.97 9.89 -23.29
N THR A 262 -5.33 10.51 -22.19
CA THR A 262 -5.14 11.93 -21.93
C THR A 262 -4.17 12.09 -20.76
N VAL A 263 -3.26 13.05 -20.88
CA VAL A 263 -2.32 13.42 -19.82
C VAL A 263 -2.63 14.85 -19.38
N ALA A 264 -2.84 15.03 -18.10
CA ALA A 264 -3.02 16.34 -17.48
C ALA A 264 -2.02 16.51 -16.34
N THR A 265 -1.31 17.62 -16.33
CA THR A 265 -0.39 17.99 -15.24
C THR A 265 -0.96 19.20 -14.51
N VAL A 266 -1.22 19.03 -13.23
CA VAL A 266 -1.63 20.10 -12.31
C VAL A 266 -0.56 20.23 -11.24
N MET A 267 -0.19 21.46 -10.88
CA MET A 267 0.74 21.67 -9.77
C MET A 267 0.00 21.47 -8.45
N SER A 268 0.50 20.54 -7.62
CA SER A 268 0.00 20.32 -6.26
C SER A 268 0.46 21.40 -5.29
N GLU A 269 0.01 21.37 -4.06
CA GLU A 269 0.54 22.26 -3.00
C GLU A 269 1.79 21.70 -2.31
N ALA A 270 2.30 20.56 -2.79
CA ALA A 270 3.48 19.93 -2.23
C ALA A 270 4.76 20.72 -2.58
N LYS A 271 5.45 21.15 -1.55
CA LYS A 271 6.70 21.92 -1.61
C LYS A 271 7.86 20.99 -1.31
N THR A 272 8.62 20.61 -2.34
CA THR A 272 9.83 19.80 -2.17
C THR A 272 10.98 20.67 -1.72
N ILE A 273 11.56 20.32 -0.58
CA ILE A 273 12.65 21.05 0.07
C ILE A 273 13.79 20.11 0.47
N VAL A 274 15.01 20.63 0.57
CA VAL A 274 16.03 20.07 1.46
C VAL A 274 15.88 20.75 2.80
N ALA A 275 15.29 20.06 3.76
CA ALA A 275 15.20 20.57 5.13
C ALA A 275 16.58 20.54 5.80
N ILE A 276 16.94 21.64 6.42
CA ILE A 276 18.22 21.88 7.07
C ILE A 276 18.04 21.89 8.58
N ASN A 277 18.83 21.16 9.33
CA ASN A 277 18.85 21.28 10.78
C ASN A 277 19.56 22.56 11.20
N ASN A 278 18.79 23.61 11.46
CA ASN A 278 19.29 24.94 11.82
C ASN A 278 20.00 24.99 13.19
N ARG A 279 19.95 23.92 13.99
CA ARG A 279 20.62 23.83 15.29
C ARG A 279 22.04 23.24 15.21
N ARG A 280 22.37 22.55 14.10
CA ARG A 280 23.66 21.84 13.96
C ARG A 280 24.72 22.70 13.25
N ALA A 281 25.91 22.81 13.84
CA ALA A 281 27.05 23.37 13.13
C ALA A 281 27.49 22.44 11.99
N PRO A 282 27.88 22.96 10.81
CA PRO A 282 27.97 24.37 10.44
C PRO A 282 26.67 24.97 9.93
N LEU A 283 25.59 24.20 9.82
CA LEU A 283 24.30 24.57 9.22
C LEU A 283 23.54 25.62 10.04
N SER A 284 23.89 25.80 11.32
CA SER A 284 23.35 26.87 12.17
C SER A 284 23.77 28.28 11.73
N ASP A 285 24.87 28.40 10.96
CA ASP A 285 25.30 29.68 10.40
C ASP A 285 24.49 30.00 9.11
N ARG A 286 23.75 31.13 9.15
CA ARG A 286 22.97 31.60 7.99
C ARG A 286 23.82 31.74 6.74
N ARG A 287 25.08 32.17 6.84
CA ARG A 287 25.99 32.32 5.69
C ARG A 287 26.26 30.99 5.00
N VAL A 288 26.38 29.93 5.78
CA VAL A 288 26.53 28.54 5.25
C VAL A 288 25.26 28.16 4.51
N ARG A 289 24.07 28.36 5.07
CA ARG A 289 22.80 28.01 4.42
C ARG A 289 22.58 28.82 3.13
N GLN A 290 22.91 30.10 3.13
CA GLN A 290 22.90 30.94 1.92
C GLN A 290 23.88 30.40 0.85
N ALA A 291 25.05 29.95 1.27
CA ALA A 291 26.00 29.33 0.33
C ALA A 291 25.45 28.07 -0.30
N LEU A 292 24.81 27.18 0.50
CA LEU A 292 24.12 26.00 -0.03
C LEU A 292 23.02 26.38 -1.03
N SER A 293 22.28 27.47 -0.78
CA SER A 293 21.23 27.95 -1.68
C SER A 293 21.76 28.42 -3.04
N TYR A 294 22.94 29.08 -3.07
CA TYR A 294 23.64 29.45 -4.31
C TYR A 294 24.23 28.25 -5.05
N ALA A 295 24.48 27.14 -4.35
CA ALA A 295 25.08 25.95 -4.95
C ALA A 295 24.06 25.04 -5.68
N ILE A 296 22.77 25.37 -5.66
CA ILE A 296 21.69 24.53 -6.17
C ILE A 296 21.07 25.12 -7.43
N ASP A 297 21.05 24.34 -8.53
CA ASP A 297 20.30 24.63 -9.76
C ASP A 297 18.94 23.92 -9.72
N ARG A 298 17.90 24.63 -9.33
CA ARG A 298 16.54 24.11 -9.23
C ARG A 298 16.02 23.53 -10.55
N ARG A 299 16.40 24.13 -11.69
CA ARG A 299 15.94 23.69 -13.01
C ARG A 299 16.65 22.40 -13.43
N ALA A 300 17.94 22.27 -13.14
CA ALA A 300 18.68 21.04 -13.38
C ALA A 300 18.14 19.89 -12.54
N ILE A 301 17.81 20.14 -11.27
CA ILE A 301 17.19 19.16 -10.39
C ILE A 301 15.83 18.70 -10.95
N ILE A 302 14.94 19.64 -11.35
CA ILE A 302 13.64 19.29 -11.94
C ILE A 302 13.83 18.46 -13.21
N ALA A 303 14.77 18.85 -14.08
CA ALA A 303 15.02 18.13 -15.32
C ALA A 303 15.53 16.69 -15.06
N ALA A 304 16.45 16.52 -14.13
CA ALA A 304 17.08 15.23 -13.85
C ALA A 304 16.24 14.30 -12.95
N ALA A 305 15.65 14.85 -11.87
CA ALA A 305 14.93 14.05 -10.90
C ALA A 305 13.44 13.88 -11.22
N MET A 306 12.83 14.88 -11.89
CA MET A 306 11.41 14.94 -12.18
C MET A 306 11.09 14.97 -13.69
N PHE A 307 12.08 14.69 -14.55
CA PHE A 307 11.92 14.64 -16.01
C PHE A 307 11.28 15.90 -16.64
N GLY A 308 11.54 17.05 -16.01
CA GLY A 308 11.02 18.35 -16.43
C GLY A 308 9.67 18.73 -15.81
N PHE A 309 9.02 17.83 -15.07
CA PHE A 309 7.78 18.11 -14.36
C PHE A 309 8.06 18.74 -12.99
N GLY A 310 7.59 19.96 -12.79
CA GLY A 310 7.75 20.74 -11.57
C GLY A 310 7.97 22.22 -11.85
N VAL A 311 7.73 23.05 -10.84
CA VAL A 311 7.93 24.51 -10.91
C VAL A 311 8.89 24.93 -9.81
N PRO A 312 9.99 25.64 -10.10
CA PRO A 312 10.92 26.11 -9.08
C PRO A 312 10.20 27.00 -8.04
N ILE A 313 10.57 26.86 -6.77
CA ILE A 313 10.10 27.72 -5.67
C ILE A 313 11.27 28.37 -4.94
N GLY A 314 11.07 29.60 -4.47
CA GLY A 314 12.09 30.38 -3.74
C GLY A 314 11.81 30.51 -2.24
N SER A 315 10.66 30.02 -1.76
CA SER A 315 10.24 29.97 -0.38
C SER A 315 9.32 28.78 -0.16
N HIS A 316 8.77 28.62 1.06
CA HIS A 316 7.79 27.57 1.36
C HIS A 316 6.37 27.90 0.86
N TYR A 317 6.30 28.49 -0.32
CA TYR A 317 5.07 28.90 -0.99
C TYR A 317 5.12 28.51 -2.46
N THR A 318 3.98 28.13 -3.00
CA THR A 318 3.81 27.80 -4.41
C THR A 318 3.25 29.02 -5.17
N PRO A 319 3.40 29.10 -6.48
CA PRO A 319 2.83 30.19 -7.31
C PRO A 319 1.31 30.35 -7.18
N ARG A 320 0.60 29.34 -6.65
CA ARG A 320 -0.86 29.37 -6.44
C ARG A 320 -1.27 29.83 -5.05
N ASP A 321 -0.36 29.85 -4.09
CA ASP A 321 -0.65 30.26 -2.71
C ASP A 321 -1.05 31.73 -2.64
N PRO A 322 -2.02 32.07 -1.78
CA PRO A 322 -2.38 33.47 -1.54
C PRO A 322 -1.18 34.31 -1.10
N GLY A 323 -0.95 35.41 -1.78
CA GLY A 323 0.16 36.32 -1.46
C GLY A 323 1.54 35.82 -1.85
N TYR A 324 1.62 34.85 -2.77
CA TYR A 324 2.90 34.38 -3.33
C TYR A 324 3.78 35.53 -3.81
N VAL A 325 5.07 35.40 -3.53
CA VAL A 325 6.13 36.27 -4.04
C VAL A 325 7.17 35.40 -4.71
N ASP A 326 7.48 35.68 -5.98
CA ASP A 326 8.56 34.92 -6.66
C ASP A 326 9.92 35.36 -6.08
N LEU A 327 10.53 34.42 -5.37
CA LEU A 327 11.85 34.56 -4.73
C LEU A 327 12.86 33.57 -5.34
N THR A 328 12.55 32.96 -6.49
CA THR A 328 13.45 32.00 -7.18
C THR A 328 14.75 32.65 -7.61
N GLY A 329 14.74 33.96 -7.88
CA GLY A 329 15.91 34.76 -8.25
C GLY A 329 16.77 35.24 -7.06
N GLU A 330 16.37 35.01 -5.79
CA GLU A 330 17.14 35.48 -4.62
C GLU A 330 18.51 34.79 -4.52
N TYR A 331 18.57 33.52 -4.85
CA TYR A 331 19.79 32.70 -4.87
C TYR A 331 19.94 32.07 -6.25
N PRO A 332 20.44 32.81 -7.28
CA PRO A 332 20.75 32.22 -8.58
C PRO A 332 21.92 31.23 -8.45
N TYR A 333 21.89 30.18 -9.26
CA TYR A 333 22.94 29.16 -9.24
C TYR A 333 24.33 29.77 -9.51
N ASP A 334 25.19 29.78 -8.51
CA ASP A 334 26.55 30.33 -8.54
C ASP A 334 27.46 29.56 -7.55
N PRO A 335 28.03 28.45 -7.97
CA PRO A 335 28.95 27.67 -7.12
C PRO A 335 30.20 28.44 -6.70
N ALA A 336 30.64 29.44 -7.48
CA ALA A 336 31.80 30.26 -7.11
C ALA A 336 31.48 31.19 -5.94
N ARG A 337 30.32 31.83 -6.00
CA ARG A 337 29.79 32.64 -4.88
C ARG A 337 29.53 31.78 -3.65
N ALA A 338 29.02 30.55 -3.83
CA ALA A 338 28.83 29.59 -2.72
C ALA A 338 30.16 29.32 -1.99
N ARG A 339 31.23 28.99 -2.75
CA ARG A 339 32.58 28.79 -2.16
C ARG A 339 33.09 30.03 -1.41
N ALA A 340 32.90 31.19 -1.98
CA ALA A 340 33.32 32.45 -1.34
C ALA A 340 32.59 32.70 -0.02
N LEU A 341 31.28 32.42 0.05
CA LEU A 341 30.49 32.52 1.29
C LEU A 341 30.93 31.48 2.33
N LEU A 342 31.19 30.21 1.91
CA LEU A 342 31.71 29.17 2.79
C LEU A 342 33.07 29.57 3.38
N ALA A 343 33.99 30.14 2.58
CA ALA A 343 35.27 30.62 3.05
C ALA A 343 35.11 31.74 4.09
N ARG A 344 34.17 32.71 3.87
CA ARG A 344 33.85 33.76 4.85
C ARG A 344 33.19 33.23 6.12
N ALA A 345 32.52 32.08 6.05
CA ALA A 345 31.92 31.41 7.20
C ALA A 345 32.92 30.54 7.97
N GLY A 346 34.21 30.45 7.51
CA GLY A 346 35.26 29.67 8.17
C GLY A 346 35.52 28.30 7.53
N TYR A 347 34.94 28.03 6.35
CA TYR A 347 35.06 26.74 5.63
C TYR A 347 35.69 26.92 4.24
N PRO A 348 36.96 27.39 4.11
CA PRO A 348 37.56 27.68 2.82
C PRO A 348 37.79 26.42 1.96
N HIS A 349 37.83 25.25 2.57
CA HIS A 349 37.97 23.94 1.91
C HIS A 349 36.65 23.15 1.90
N GLY A 350 35.54 23.80 2.21
CA GLY A 350 34.23 23.16 2.38
C GLY A 350 34.14 22.31 3.67
N PHE A 351 33.14 21.45 3.73
CA PHE A 351 32.90 20.55 4.86
C PHE A 351 32.21 19.28 4.40
N SER A 352 32.09 18.31 5.31
CA SER A 352 31.31 17.08 5.07
C SER A 352 30.03 17.11 5.90
N THR A 353 28.93 16.60 5.32
CA THR A 353 27.61 16.55 5.95
C THR A 353 26.86 15.29 5.49
N THR A 354 25.76 14.96 6.14
CA THR A 354 24.88 13.85 5.79
C THR A 354 23.57 14.35 5.19
N LEU A 355 23.02 13.59 4.22
CA LEU A 355 21.68 13.82 3.68
C LEU A 355 20.86 12.56 3.92
N ALA A 356 19.91 12.62 4.83
CA ALA A 356 18.96 11.57 5.12
C ALA A 356 17.91 11.51 4.01
N VAL A 357 17.78 10.33 3.37
CA VAL A 357 16.92 10.12 2.21
C VAL A 357 15.80 9.15 2.59
N PRO A 358 14.51 9.60 2.61
CA PRO A 358 13.38 8.72 2.81
C PRO A 358 13.16 7.83 1.57
N PRO A 359 12.43 6.68 1.68
CA PRO A 359 12.25 5.71 0.60
C PRO A 359 11.17 6.17 -0.39
N LEU A 360 11.38 7.32 -0.98
CA LEU A 360 10.50 7.95 -1.97
C LEU A 360 11.31 8.26 -3.23
N SER A 361 10.87 7.74 -4.37
CA SER A 361 11.65 7.81 -5.62
C SER A 361 12.02 9.24 -6.04
N TYR A 362 11.18 10.23 -5.79
CA TYR A 362 11.53 11.65 -6.03
C TYR A 362 12.65 12.12 -5.09
N ALA A 363 12.63 11.69 -3.83
CA ALA A 363 13.64 12.10 -2.86
C ALA A 363 15.00 11.46 -3.16
N GLU A 364 15.02 10.18 -3.53
CA GLU A 364 16.24 9.46 -3.92
C GLU A 364 16.92 10.12 -5.11
N ARG A 365 16.18 10.34 -6.22
CA ARG A 365 16.71 11.01 -7.41
C ARG A 365 17.16 12.45 -7.14
N THR A 366 16.37 13.21 -6.37
CA THR A 366 16.73 14.59 -6.00
C THR A 366 17.99 14.62 -5.13
N ALA A 367 18.15 13.66 -4.19
CA ALA A 367 19.31 13.59 -3.32
C ALA A 367 20.62 13.42 -4.08
N GLU A 368 20.64 12.57 -5.12
CA GLU A 368 21.82 12.35 -5.97
C GLU A 368 22.24 13.63 -6.67
N VAL A 369 21.29 14.37 -7.27
CA VAL A 369 21.58 15.62 -7.98
C VAL A 369 22.03 16.70 -7.01
N VAL A 370 21.34 16.88 -5.87
CA VAL A 370 21.71 17.84 -4.82
C VAL A 370 23.11 17.55 -4.28
N ALA A 371 23.45 16.29 -4.03
CA ALA A 371 24.79 15.93 -3.56
C ALA A 371 25.88 16.27 -4.57
N ALA A 372 25.65 16.03 -5.88
CA ALA A 372 26.56 16.36 -6.96
C ALA A 372 26.76 17.88 -7.11
N GLU A 373 25.68 18.67 -7.00
CA GLU A 373 25.76 20.14 -7.07
C GLU A 373 26.48 20.74 -5.86
N LEU A 374 26.17 20.31 -4.65
CA LEU A 374 26.84 20.74 -3.42
C LEU A 374 28.35 20.40 -3.42
N ALA A 375 28.74 19.29 -4.04
CA ALA A 375 30.13 18.94 -4.20
C ALA A 375 30.92 19.96 -5.04
N GLN A 376 30.30 20.61 -6.04
CA GLN A 376 30.92 21.68 -6.82
C GLN A 376 31.23 22.93 -5.97
N ALA A 377 30.47 23.14 -4.89
CA ALA A 377 30.73 24.20 -3.92
C ALA A 377 31.73 23.78 -2.83
N GLY A 378 32.22 22.54 -2.82
CA GLY A 378 33.14 21.99 -1.82
C GLY A 378 32.45 21.30 -0.64
N VAL A 379 31.15 21.11 -0.69
CA VAL A 379 30.39 20.41 0.38
C VAL A 379 30.23 18.94 -0.02
N ARG A 380 30.88 18.06 0.75
CA ARG A 380 30.82 16.60 0.54
C ARG A 380 29.61 16.02 1.28
N VAL A 381 28.62 15.57 0.53
CA VAL A 381 27.38 15.01 1.07
C VAL A 381 27.46 13.48 1.04
N LYS A 382 27.24 12.85 2.20
CA LYS A 382 27.04 11.41 2.32
C LYS A 382 25.53 11.13 2.33
N LEU A 383 25.04 10.42 1.33
CA LEU A 383 23.64 9.97 1.29
C LEU A 383 23.46 8.83 2.31
N VAL A 384 22.43 8.92 3.13
CA VAL A 384 22.02 7.91 4.10
C VAL A 384 20.58 7.57 3.84
N ALA A 385 20.34 6.40 3.25
CA ALA A 385 19.01 5.89 3.03
C ALA A 385 18.36 5.46 4.34
N PHE A 386 17.10 5.81 4.49
CA PHE A 386 16.27 5.44 5.62
C PHE A 386 15.02 4.72 5.13
N ASP A 387 14.55 3.74 5.89
CA ASP A 387 13.17 3.30 5.79
C ASP A 387 12.25 4.37 6.37
N TRP A 388 10.95 4.36 5.98
CA TRP A 388 10.03 5.43 6.36
C TRP A 388 9.89 5.64 7.87
N VAL A 389 9.77 4.56 8.65
CA VAL A 389 9.60 4.67 10.11
C VAL A 389 10.87 5.11 10.84
N PRO A 390 12.07 4.59 10.55
CA PRO A 390 13.32 5.19 11.03
C PRO A 390 13.47 6.66 10.68
N TRP A 391 13.07 7.06 9.46
CA TRP A 391 13.08 8.48 9.09
C TRP A 391 12.15 9.29 9.98
N LEU A 392 10.92 8.84 10.19
CA LEU A 392 9.96 9.50 11.09
C LEU A 392 10.46 9.60 12.53
N THR A 393 11.12 8.57 13.04
CA THR A 393 11.57 8.54 14.46
C THR A 393 12.86 9.30 14.68
N GLN A 394 13.85 9.13 13.80
CA GLN A 394 15.19 9.70 13.98
C GLN A 394 15.29 11.10 13.39
N VAL A 395 14.84 11.28 12.13
CA VAL A 395 14.96 12.56 11.44
C VAL A 395 13.89 13.55 11.93
N PHE A 396 12.63 13.17 11.81
CA PHE A 396 11.53 14.05 12.14
C PHE A 396 11.29 14.17 13.65
N GLY A 397 11.23 13.06 14.39
CA GLY A 397 10.90 13.05 15.82
C GLY A 397 12.06 13.36 16.75
N ALA A 398 13.25 12.80 16.51
CA ALA A 398 14.44 13.03 17.35
C ALA A 398 15.32 14.18 16.84
N HIS A 399 15.03 14.73 15.64
CA HIS A 399 15.81 15.80 14.99
C HIS A 399 17.29 15.41 14.78
N ASP A 400 17.58 14.09 14.63
CA ASP A 400 18.93 13.57 14.46
C ASP A 400 19.30 13.44 12.96
N PHE A 401 19.58 14.58 12.34
CA PHE A 401 19.96 14.69 10.94
C PHE A 401 20.71 16.01 10.70
N ASP A 402 21.46 16.10 9.59
CA ASP A 402 22.01 17.37 9.10
C ASP A 402 21.10 17.96 8.03
N LEU A 403 20.89 17.22 6.94
CA LEU A 403 20.02 17.54 5.81
C LEU A 403 19.04 16.39 5.56
N THR A 404 17.83 16.69 5.06
CA THR A 404 16.90 15.68 4.56
C THR A 404 16.05 16.23 3.44
N ILE A 405 15.57 15.37 2.52
CA ILE A 405 14.65 15.76 1.44
C ILE A 405 13.26 15.30 1.77
N VAL A 406 12.28 16.20 1.63
CA VAL A 406 10.88 15.90 1.84
C VAL A 406 9.98 16.86 1.06
N ALA A 407 8.82 16.38 0.62
CA ALA A 407 7.75 17.21 0.11
C ALA A 407 6.72 17.46 1.21
N HIS A 408 6.50 18.72 1.57
CA HIS A 408 5.43 19.16 2.46
C HIS A 408 4.15 19.32 1.65
N VAL A 409 3.14 18.55 1.99
CA VAL A 409 1.88 18.46 1.21
C VAL A 409 0.71 19.24 1.83
N GLU A 410 0.85 19.69 3.09
CA GLU A 410 -0.18 20.44 3.78
C GLU A 410 -0.31 21.85 3.19
N PRO A 411 -1.53 22.31 2.86
CA PRO A 411 -1.75 23.67 2.45
C PRO A 411 -1.62 24.62 3.66
N LEU A 412 -1.08 25.79 3.42
CA LEU A 412 -0.97 26.87 4.42
C LEU A 412 -0.12 26.52 5.67
N ASP A 413 0.80 25.59 5.56
CA ASP A 413 1.64 25.09 6.65
C ASP A 413 2.82 26.01 7.05
N TYR A 414 2.72 27.29 6.77
CA TYR A 414 3.73 28.30 7.11
C TYR A 414 3.90 28.52 8.63
N ASP A 415 2.95 28.13 9.45
CA ASP A 415 3.04 28.17 10.91
C ASP A 415 4.15 27.24 11.48
N ILE A 416 4.53 26.20 10.75
CA ILE A 416 5.61 25.27 11.14
C ILE A 416 6.96 25.98 11.39
N TYR A 417 7.22 27.09 10.70
CA TYR A 417 8.41 27.92 10.89
C TYR A 417 8.31 28.84 12.14
N GLY A 418 7.14 28.93 12.73
CA GLY A 418 6.89 29.63 14.00
C GLY A 418 7.02 28.74 15.23
N ARG A 419 7.10 27.42 15.05
CA ARG A 419 7.20 26.44 16.12
C ARG A 419 8.66 26.18 16.49
N ASP A 420 9.03 26.37 17.76
CA ASP A 420 10.42 26.18 18.22
C ASP A 420 10.87 24.71 18.19
N ASP A 421 9.93 23.82 18.33
CA ASP A 421 10.15 22.37 18.41
C ASP A 421 10.01 21.64 17.07
N TYR A 422 9.79 22.37 15.96
CA TYR A 422 9.68 21.72 14.66
C TYR A 422 11.05 21.17 14.19
N TYR A 423 11.07 20.06 13.45
CA TYR A 423 12.26 19.23 13.24
C TYR A 423 13.47 19.97 12.64
N PHE A 424 13.29 20.99 11.79
CA PHE A 424 14.42 21.76 11.24
C PHE A 424 14.95 22.86 12.20
N GLY A 425 14.36 23.01 13.37
CA GLY A 425 14.94 23.79 14.48
C GLY A 425 15.11 25.28 14.22
N TYR A 426 14.28 25.89 13.36
CA TYR A 426 14.29 27.32 13.09
C TYR A 426 13.58 28.10 14.17
N SER A 427 14.17 29.23 14.58
CA SER A 427 13.52 30.17 15.51
C SER A 427 13.89 31.61 15.16
N ASN A 428 12.88 32.40 14.83
CA ASN A 428 13.05 33.83 14.51
C ASN A 428 11.91 34.65 15.12
N PRO A 429 12.20 35.54 16.07
CA PRO A 429 11.20 36.41 16.71
C PRO A 429 10.40 37.29 15.73
N ARG A 430 11.07 37.79 14.66
CA ARG A 430 10.42 38.57 13.60
C ARG A 430 9.38 37.73 12.84
N TYR A 431 9.73 36.49 12.52
CA TYR A 431 8.82 35.56 11.85
C TYR A 431 7.57 35.31 12.71
N LYS A 432 7.76 35.01 13.99
CA LYS A 432 6.66 34.81 14.96
C LYS A 432 5.75 36.02 15.09
N ALA A 433 6.34 37.21 15.13
CA ALA A 433 5.56 38.45 15.19
C ALA A 433 4.74 38.66 13.89
N LEU A 434 5.26 38.28 12.72
CA LEU A 434 4.52 38.35 11.46
C LEU A 434 3.34 37.39 11.44
N LEU A 435 3.53 36.12 11.92
CA LEU A 435 2.45 35.17 12.06
C LEU A 435 1.34 35.66 12.99
N ALA A 436 1.69 36.11 14.17
CA ALA A 436 0.72 36.66 15.14
C ALA A 436 -0.09 37.84 14.57
N ARG A 437 0.54 38.70 13.77
CA ARG A 437 -0.16 39.77 13.06
C ARG A 437 -1.07 39.26 11.97
N LEU A 438 -0.66 38.22 11.22
CA LEU A 438 -1.46 37.59 10.16
C LEU A 438 -2.78 37.03 10.69
N GLU A 439 -2.74 36.35 11.84
CA GLU A 439 -3.92 35.80 12.52
C GLU A 439 -4.94 36.90 12.85
N LEU A 440 -4.46 38.03 13.32
CA LEU A 440 -5.28 39.18 13.76
C LEU A 440 -5.74 40.11 12.64
N THR A 441 -5.29 39.88 11.38
CA THR A 441 -5.54 40.81 10.27
C THR A 441 -6.67 40.27 9.38
N GLY A 442 -7.80 40.96 9.34
CA GLY A 442 -8.94 40.61 8.48
C GLY A 442 -8.86 41.20 7.04
N ASP A 443 -8.20 42.36 6.87
CA ASP A 443 -8.09 43.02 5.56
C ASP A 443 -7.26 42.21 4.56
N PRO A 444 -7.82 41.85 3.39
CA PRO A 444 -7.15 41.01 2.40
C PRO A 444 -5.85 41.60 1.84
N ALA A 445 -5.75 42.94 1.72
CA ALA A 445 -4.55 43.60 1.20
C ALA A 445 -3.43 43.56 2.22
N ALA A 446 -3.74 43.85 3.48
CA ALA A 446 -2.78 43.75 4.59
C ALA A 446 -2.32 42.31 4.82
N ARG A 447 -3.22 41.30 4.69
CA ARG A 447 -2.87 39.89 4.76
C ARG A 447 -1.88 39.51 3.67
N ARG A 448 -2.11 39.90 2.41
CA ARG A 448 -1.16 39.64 1.30
C ARG A 448 0.21 40.26 1.56
N ALA A 449 0.25 41.51 2.10
CA ALA A 449 1.51 42.15 2.45
C ALA A 449 2.27 41.39 3.55
N LEU A 450 1.56 40.88 4.57
CA LEU A 450 2.13 40.07 5.66
C LEU A 450 2.65 38.71 5.13
N LEU A 451 1.90 38.04 4.30
CA LEU A 451 2.32 36.78 3.67
C LEU A 451 3.59 36.99 2.81
N GLY A 452 3.67 38.10 2.08
CA GLY A 452 4.89 38.46 1.34
C GLY A 452 6.08 38.75 2.26
N ALA A 453 5.87 39.37 3.42
CA ALA A 453 6.92 39.61 4.42
C ALA A 453 7.40 38.31 5.09
N ILE A 454 6.49 37.37 5.34
CA ILE A 454 6.76 36.02 5.86
C ILE A 454 7.67 35.26 4.89
N GLN A 455 7.31 35.19 3.59
CA GLN A 455 8.09 34.50 2.55
C GLN A 455 9.50 35.10 2.42
N ARG A 456 9.63 36.43 2.34
CA ARG A 456 10.94 37.07 2.29
C ARG A 456 11.80 36.78 3.51
N THR A 457 11.20 36.69 4.69
CA THR A 457 11.95 36.35 5.91
C THR A 457 12.52 34.94 5.84
N LEU A 458 11.75 33.96 5.34
CA LEU A 458 12.22 32.57 5.14
C LEU A 458 13.35 32.47 4.10
N ALA A 459 13.18 33.14 2.98
CA ALA A 459 14.19 33.19 1.92
C ALA A 459 15.47 33.89 2.41
N ASP A 460 15.38 35.07 3.02
CA ASP A 460 16.51 35.81 3.58
C ASP A 460 17.31 34.95 4.58
N ASP A 461 16.66 34.21 5.44
CA ASP A 461 17.30 33.35 6.44
C ASP A 461 17.80 32.02 5.86
N ALA A 462 17.47 31.73 4.60
CA ALA A 462 17.82 30.48 3.91
C ALA A 462 17.54 29.26 4.84
N VAL A 463 16.36 29.23 5.42
CA VAL A 463 16.00 28.25 6.46
C VAL A 463 16.14 26.83 5.92
N ASN A 464 15.70 26.59 4.69
CA ASN A 464 15.78 25.35 3.93
C ASN A 464 16.20 25.66 2.49
N LEU A 465 16.61 24.65 1.72
CA LEU A 465 16.73 24.81 0.27
C LEU A 465 15.35 24.54 -0.32
N PHE A 466 14.69 25.58 -0.78
CA PHE A 466 13.41 25.47 -1.47
C PHE A 466 13.67 25.06 -2.90
N LEU A 467 13.17 23.90 -3.34
CA LEU A 467 13.52 23.31 -4.62
C LEU A 467 12.42 23.55 -5.66
N PHE A 468 11.33 22.80 -5.54
CA PHE A 468 10.24 22.87 -6.52
C PHE A 468 8.88 22.48 -5.92
N GLN A 469 7.85 23.03 -6.54
CA GLN A 469 6.48 22.59 -6.39
C GLN A 469 6.29 21.25 -7.12
N TYR A 470 5.79 20.25 -6.41
CA TYR A 470 5.61 18.89 -6.91
C TYR A 470 4.38 18.82 -7.85
N PRO A 471 4.48 18.16 -9.02
CA PRO A 471 3.37 17.99 -9.94
C PRO A 471 2.46 16.83 -9.54
N ASP A 472 1.16 17.00 -9.73
CA ASP A 472 0.19 15.91 -9.83
C ASP A 472 -0.06 15.61 -11.31
N ILE A 473 0.49 14.51 -11.80
CA ILE A 473 0.33 14.05 -13.17
C ILE A 473 -0.84 13.07 -13.19
N THR A 474 -1.88 13.39 -13.94
CA THR A 474 -3.02 12.49 -14.17
C THR A 474 -2.92 11.87 -15.54
N ILE A 475 -2.95 10.53 -15.60
CA ILE A 475 -3.12 9.79 -16.85
C ILE A 475 -4.50 9.14 -16.81
N ALA A 476 -5.29 9.34 -17.87
CA ALA A 476 -6.64 8.79 -17.95
C ALA A 476 -6.94 8.27 -19.36
N ASN A 477 -7.82 7.29 -19.47
CA ASN A 477 -8.39 6.89 -20.75
C ASN A 477 -9.12 8.08 -21.40
N ALA A 478 -9.05 8.21 -22.71
CA ALA A 478 -9.60 9.35 -23.45
C ALA A 478 -11.13 9.54 -23.28
N ASN A 479 -11.83 8.49 -22.83
CA ASN A 479 -13.26 8.53 -22.53
C ASN A 479 -13.59 8.99 -21.10
N VAL A 480 -12.58 9.21 -20.25
CA VAL A 480 -12.75 9.73 -18.89
C VAL A 480 -12.67 11.25 -18.92
N HIS A 481 -13.69 11.91 -18.43
CA HIS A 481 -13.80 13.35 -18.43
C HIS A 481 -13.97 13.90 -17.02
N ASP A 482 -13.46 15.12 -16.78
CA ASP A 482 -13.60 15.88 -15.54
C ASP A 482 -13.06 15.20 -14.27
N ILE A 483 -12.09 14.26 -14.43
CA ILE A 483 -11.31 13.78 -13.29
C ILE A 483 -10.10 14.71 -13.10
N ARG A 484 -9.98 15.30 -11.93
CA ARG A 484 -8.90 16.23 -11.64
C ARG A 484 -8.38 16.00 -10.24
N PRO A 485 -7.04 16.06 -10.04
CA PRO A 485 -6.52 16.29 -8.70
C PRO A 485 -7.10 17.63 -8.21
N SER A 486 -7.66 17.65 -7.03
CA SER A 486 -8.22 18.87 -6.45
C SER A 486 -7.10 19.68 -5.81
N SER A 487 -6.73 20.80 -6.42
CA SER A 487 -5.85 21.79 -5.79
C SER A 487 -6.71 22.94 -5.24
N PRO A 488 -6.41 23.49 -4.05
CA PRO A 488 -5.19 23.33 -3.23
C PRO A 488 -5.18 22.14 -2.27
N LEU A 489 -6.22 21.33 -2.26
CA LEU A 489 -6.29 20.16 -1.39
C LEU A 489 -5.82 18.93 -2.19
N SER A 490 -4.92 18.13 -1.62
CA SER A 490 -4.42 16.89 -2.25
C SER A 490 -5.50 15.79 -2.24
N THR A 491 -6.60 16.00 -2.98
CA THR A 491 -7.73 15.08 -3.09
C THR A 491 -7.99 14.71 -4.55
N ILE A 492 -8.66 13.58 -4.78
CA ILE A 492 -9.11 13.19 -6.12
C ILE A 492 -10.61 13.50 -6.20
N ASP A 493 -10.95 14.60 -6.88
CA ASP A 493 -12.35 14.96 -7.07
C ASP A 493 -12.94 14.19 -8.27
N VAL A 494 -13.75 13.20 -7.95
CA VAL A 494 -14.54 12.39 -8.92
C VAL A 494 -16.02 12.79 -8.94
N THR A 495 -16.40 13.84 -8.22
CA THR A 495 -17.83 14.23 -8.05
C THR A 495 -18.45 14.71 -9.36
N THR A 496 -17.65 15.31 -10.24
CA THR A 496 -18.04 15.78 -11.57
C THR A 496 -17.63 14.85 -12.70
N ALA A 497 -16.82 13.83 -12.40
CA ALA A 497 -16.28 12.91 -13.41
C ALA A 497 -17.40 12.12 -14.12
N TRP A 498 -17.18 11.82 -15.41
CA TRP A 498 -18.09 11.03 -16.21
C TRP A 498 -17.36 10.26 -17.32
N LEU A 499 -18.02 9.21 -17.83
CA LEU A 499 -17.51 8.38 -18.91
C LEU A 499 -18.22 8.70 -20.21
N GLY A 500 -17.45 8.94 -21.28
CA GLY A 500 -17.96 9.04 -22.64
C GLY A 500 -18.52 7.70 -23.14
N THR A 501 -19.33 7.73 -24.19
CA THR A 501 -19.94 6.52 -24.77
C THR A 501 -18.88 5.62 -25.39
N GLY A 502 -18.54 4.52 -24.72
CA GLY A 502 -17.64 3.49 -25.23
C GLY A 502 -16.71 2.88 -24.19
N GLY A 503 -17.21 2.15 -23.21
CA GLY A 503 -16.41 1.25 -22.40
C GLY A 503 -16.53 1.46 -20.89
N GLY A 504 -17.42 0.79 -20.25
CA GLY A 504 -17.39 0.57 -18.81
C GLY A 504 -17.07 -0.90 -18.54
N SER A 505 -16.03 -1.20 -17.75
CA SER A 505 -15.78 -2.56 -17.30
C SER A 505 -16.87 -2.95 -16.29
N GLN A 506 -17.71 -3.90 -16.67
CA GLN A 506 -18.74 -4.47 -15.80
C GLN A 506 -18.13 -5.56 -14.93
N SER A 507 -18.08 -5.37 -13.62
CA SER A 507 -17.83 -6.44 -12.66
C SER A 507 -19.15 -6.95 -12.09
N ALA A 508 -19.61 -8.13 -12.54
CA ALA A 508 -20.77 -8.81 -11.98
C ALA A 508 -20.37 -9.72 -10.80
N ARG A 509 -21.06 -9.63 -9.68
CA ARG A 509 -20.90 -10.55 -8.54
C ARG A 509 -21.57 -11.89 -8.83
N ALA A 510 -20.82 -13.00 -8.63
CA ALA A 510 -21.37 -14.34 -8.55
C ALA A 510 -21.00 -14.96 -7.20
N GLU A 511 -21.98 -15.27 -6.37
CA GLU A 511 -21.80 -16.04 -5.13
C GLU A 511 -21.91 -17.54 -5.41
N LEU A 512 -21.00 -18.35 -4.83
CA LEU A 512 -21.05 -19.80 -4.90
C LEU A 512 -22.23 -20.34 -4.07
N PRO A 513 -22.99 -21.33 -4.58
CA PRO A 513 -24.02 -21.98 -3.79
C PRO A 513 -23.41 -22.70 -2.58
N ALA A 514 -23.86 -22.39 -1.38
CA ALA A 514 -23.35 -22.96 -0.13
C ALA A 514 -23.29 -24.49 -0.09
N GLY A 515 -24.17 -25.17 -0.81
CA GLY A 515 -24.22 -26.64 -0.90
C GLY A 515 -22.99 -27.30 -1.53
N THR A 516 -22.32 -26.64 -2.48
CA THR A 516 -21.11 -27.21 -3.13
C THR A 516 -19.88 -27.17 -2.24
N ALA A 517 -19.75 -26.13 -1.42
CA ALA A 517 -18.65 -26.01 -0.44
C ALA A 517 -18.75 -27.07 0.65
N TYR A 518 -19.96 -27.36 1.16
CA TYR A 518 -20.18 -28.41 2.18
C TYR A 518 -19.93 -29.83 1.62
N ALA A 519 -20.30 -30.11 0.38
CA ALA A 519 -20.03 -31.40 -0.26
C ALA A 519 -18.54 -31.65 -0.48
N LEU A 520 -17.79 -30.62 -0.87
CA LEU A 520 -16.34 -30.68 -1.02
C LEU A 520 -15.63 -30.87 0.31
N ALA A 521 -16.04 -30.16 1.34
CA ALA A 521 -15.51 -30.28 2.71
C ALA A 521 -15.77 -31.69 3.29
N ALA A 522 -16.94 -32.27 3.07
CA ALA A 522 -17.25 -33.63 3.48
C ALA A 522 -16.41 -34.68 2.75
N LEU A 523 -16.17 -34.52 1.46
CA LEU A 523 -15.31 -35.40 0.65
C LEU A 523 -13.84 -35.33 1.11
N LEU A 524 -13.31 -34.14 1.32
CA LEU A 524 -11.93 -33.93 1.80
C LEU A 524 -11.77 -34.45 3.23
N GLY A 525 -12.73 -34.20 4.12
CA GLY A 525 -12.78 -34.73 5.49
C GLY A 525 -12.82 -36.26 5.51
N GLY A 526 -13.65 -36.88 4.68
CA GLY A 526 -13.70 -38.34 4.55
C GLY A 526 -12.38 -38.95 4.03
N ALA A 527 -11.76 -38.33 3.04
CA ALA A 527 -10.45 -38.74 2.52
C ALA A 527 -9.35 -38.61 3.58
N PHE A 528 -9.36 -37.54 4.36
CA PHE A 528 -8.43 -37.32 5.47
C PHE A 528 -8.58 -38.37 6.59
N VAL A 529 -9.81 -38.66 7.02
CA VAL A 529 -10.08 -39.71 8.00
C VAL A 529 -9.60 -41.08 7.50
N LEU A 530 -9.80 -41.38 6.23
CA LEU A 530 -9.32 -42.63 5.60
C LEU A 530 -7.79 -42.73 5.60
N LEU A 531 -7.09 -41.61 5.38
CA LEU A 531 -5.63 -41.51 5.49
C LEU A 531 -5.15 -41.75 6.92
N LEU A 532 -5.80 -41.15 7.93
CA LEU A 532 -5.47 -41.37 9.36
C LEU A 532 -5.61 -42.84 9.75
N ILE A 533 -6.72 -43.48 9.37
CA ILE A 533 -6.97 -44.89 9.64
C ILE A 533 -5.90 -45.79 8.99
N ARG A 534 -5.50 -45.43 7.75
CA ARG A 534 -4.47 -46.23 7.03
C ARG A 534 -3.05 -45.98 7.53
N ALA A 535 -2.75 -44.81 8.08
CA ALA A 535 -1.41 -44.49 8.59
C ALA A 535 -1.12 -45.15 9.96
N GLY A 536 -2.13 -45.43 10.77
CA GLY A 536 -1.99 -46.01 12.11
C GLY A 536 -1.81 -44.95 13.22
N TRP A 537 -2.49 -45.13 14.36
CA TRP A 537 -2.58 -44.15 15.43
C TRP A 537 -1.23 -43.79 16.08
N SER A 538 -0.32 -44.74 16.26
CA SER A 538 1.01 -44.49 16.85
C SER A 538 1.84 -43.56 15.96
N TYR A 539 1.83 -43.78 14.63
CA TYR A 539 2.51 -42.95 13.68
C TYR A 539 1.92 -41.52 13.66
N VAL A 540 0.59 -41.42 13.62
CA VAL A 540 -0.11 -40.12 13.63
C VAL A 540 0.20 -39.34 14.92
N ALA A 541 0.15 -39.97 16.10
CA ALA A 541 0.44 -39.31 17.36
C ALA A 541 1.90 -38.81 17.44
N GLN A 542 2.84 -39.63 16.99
CA GLN A 542 4.27 -39.27 16.98
C GLN A 542 4.54 -38.08 16.06
N ARG A 543 3.90 -38.08 14.86
CA ARG A 543 4.02 -36.94 13.93
C ARG A 543 3.34 -35.69 14.44
N ALA A 544 2.14 -35.81 15.04
CA ALA A 544 1.44 -34.69 15.63
C ALA A 544 2.25 -34.04 16.75
N LEU A 545 2.89 -34.83 17.62
CA LEU A 545 3.77 -34.33 18.68
C LEU A 545 4.99 -33.58 18.10
N SER A 546 5.66 -34.18 17.09
CA SER A 546 6.79 -33.55 16.42
C SER A 546 6.40 -32.22 15.80
N LEU A 547 5.23 -32.16 15.15
CA LEU A 547 4.72 -30.91 14.52
C LEU A 547 4.34 -29.87 15.56
N ALA A 548 3.69 -30.26 16.68
CA ALA A 548 3.39 -29.34 17.79
C ALA A 548 4.66 -28.73 18.37
N LEU A 549 5.71 -29.52 18.56
CA LEU A 549 7.01 -29.05 19.03
C LEU A 549 7.66 -28.08 18.02
N THR A 550 7.64 -28.43 16.73
CA THR A 550 8.17 -27.56 15.66
C THR A 550 7.43 -26.23 15.61
N LEU A 551 6.10 -26.25 15.72
CA LEU A 551 5.28 -25.04 15.72
C LEU A 551 5.54 -24.19 16.98
N ALA A 552 5.72 -24.80 18.13
CA ALA A 552 6.06 -24.11 19.37
C ALA A 552 7.43 -23.44 19.29
N LEU A 553 8.44 -24.15 18.76
CA LEU A 553 9.78 -23.56 18.54
C LEU A 553 9.76 -22.43 17.51
N ALA A 554 9.04 -22.60 16.40
CA ALA A 554 8.90 -21.57 15.38
C ALA A 554 8.16 -20.34 15.92
N SER A 555 7.09 -20.53 16.69
CA SER A 555 6.35 -19.41 17.30
C SER A 555 7.21 -18.63 18.28
N LEU A 556 8.04 -19.31 19.08
CA LEU A 556 8.98 -18.67 20.00
C LEU A 556 10.04 -17.88 19.23
N ALA A 557 10.59 -18.45 18.15
CA ALA A 557 11.59 -17.80 17.30
C ALA A 557 11.00 -16.55 16.63
N ILE A 558 9.82 -16.64 16.03
CA ILE A 558 9.12 -15.51 15.39
C ILE A 558 8.89 -14.40 16.42
N PHE A 559 8.37 -14.75 17.60
CA PHE A 559 8.12 -13.77 18.66
C PHE A 559 9.41 -13.10 19.13
N ALA A 560 10.49 -13.85 19.33
CA ALA A 560 11.79 -13.33 19.77
C ALA A 560 12.43 -12.40 18.71
N VAL A 561 12.39 -12.78 17.43
CA VAL A 561 12.91 -11.96 16.33
C VAL A 561 12.17 -10.63 16.26
N MET A 562 10.84 -10.65 16.36
CA MET A 562 10.04 -9.41 16.31
C MET A 562 10.31 -8.47 17.49
N GLN A 563 10.73 -8.97 18.64
CA GLN A 563 11.15 -8.13 19.78
C GLN A 563 12.54 -7.52 19.57
N ALA A 564 13.39 -8.17 18.77
CA ALA A 564 14.75 -7.69 18.48
C ALA A 564 14.78 -6.60 17.38
N VAL A 565 13.70 -6.45 16.61
CA VAL A 565 13.62 -5.42 15.56
C VAL A 565 13.58 -4.03 16.21
N PRO A 566 14.52 -3.11 15.87
CA PRO A 566 14.55 -1.78 16.45
C PRO A 566 13.38 -0.92 15.98
N GLY A 567 12.77 -0.17 16.91
CA GLY A 567 11.66 0.75 16.65
C GLY A 567 10.50 0.56 17.64
N ASP A 568 9.79 1.64 17.91
CA ASP A 568 8.63 1.64 18.81
C ASP A 568 7.33 1.58 17.97
N PRO A 569 6.57 0.46 18.02
CA PRO A 569 5.33 0.34 17.27
C PRO A 569 4.30 1.44 17.60
N ALA A 570 4.23 1.90 18.86
CA ALA A 570 3.31 2.95 19.27
C ALA A 570 3.62 4.29 18.59
N ARG A 571 4.90 4.62 18.42
CA ARG A 571 5.32 5.80 17.65
C ARG A 571 4.99 5.69 16.16
N ALA A 572 5.12 4.48 15.60
CA ALA A 572 4.80 4.24 14.20
C ALA A 572 3.30 4.46 13.90
N VAL A 573 2.43 4.12 14.85
CA VAL A 573 0.97 4.25 14.72
C VAL A 573 0.50 5.69 14.93
N LEU A 574 1.01 6.37 15.97
CA LEU A 574 0.56 7.73 16.33
C LEU A 574 1.12 8.81 15.41
N GLY A 575 2.17 8.47 14.64
CA GLY A 575 2.79 9.43 13.71
C GLY A 575 3.61 10.51 14.42
N ILE A 576 3.95 11.51 13.63
CA ILE A 576 4.96 12.53 13.94
C ILE A 576 4.53 13.61 14.96
N HIS A 577 3.26 13.68 15.29
CA HIS A 577 2.70 14.71 16.20
C HIS A 577 2.33 14.19 17.60
N ALA A 578 2.60 12.89 17.88
CA ALA A 578 2.24 12.31 19.17
C ALA A 578 3.14 12.82 20.30
N ASP A 579 2.53 13.29 21.37
CA ASP A 579 3.25 13.62 22.59
C ASP A 579 3.71 12.35 23.33
N ALA A 580 4.66 12.51 24.25
CA ALA A 580 5.22 11.39 25.01
C ALA A 580 4.16 10.66 25.86
N ALA A 581 3.13 11.38 26.33
CA ALA A 581 2.05 10.80 27.12
C ALA A 581 1.12 9.95 26.25
N ALA A 582 0.80 10.39 25.03
CA ALA A 582 0.02 9.61 24.07
C ALA A 582 0.75 8.32 23.66
N ILE A 583 2.07 8.41 23.41
CA ILE A 583 2.90 7.24 23.10
C ILE A 583 2.90 6.25 24.27
N ALA A 584 3.09 6.72 25.52
CA ALA A 584 3.07 5.85 26.70
C ALA A 584 1.69 5.21 26.90
N ALA A 585 0.60 5.96 26.73
CA ALA A 585 -0.76 5.44 26.82
C ALA A 585 -1.02 4.34 25.78
N LEU A 586 -0.60 4.57 24.52
CA LEU A 586 -0.76 3.59 23.45
C LEU A 586 0.11 2.36 23.68
N ARG A 587 1.35 2.50 24.17
CA ARG A 587 2.21 1.35 24.55
C ARG A 587 1.54 0.44 25.58
N THR A 588 0.93 1.03 26.62
CA THR A 588 0.20 0.30 27.64
C THR A 588 -1.03 -0.39 27.02
N GLN A 589 -1.78 0.30 26.15
CA GLN A 589 -2.92 -0.26 25.44
C GLN A 589 -2.52 -1.41 24.48
N MET A 590 -1.36 -1.30 23.84
CA MET A 590 -0.77 -2.36 23.00
C MET A 590 -0.17 -3.51 23.82
N GLY A 591 -0.13 -3.41 25.16
CA GLY A 591 0.45 -4.42 26.04
C GLY A 591 1.96 -4.61 25.86
N LEU A 592 2.69 -3.59 25.43
CA LEU A 592 4.13 -3.68 25.14
C LEU A 592 5.02 -3.62 26.40
N ASP A 593 4.46 -3.22 27.56
CA ASP A 593 5.21 -2.97 28.79
C ASP A 593 5.35 -4.22 29.68
N GLY A 594 4.72 -5.34 29.32
CA GLY A 594 4.76 -6.60 30.06
C GLY A 594 6.07 -7.41 29.85
N PRO A 595 6.41 -8.33 30.79
CA PRO A 595 7.58 -9.21 30.63
C PRO A 595 7.43 -10.13 29.42
N PHE A 596 8.56 -10.44 28.75
CA PHE A 596 8.62 -11.23 27.52
C PHE A 596 7.79 -12.52 27.54
N LEU A 597 7.97 -13.33 28.58
CA LEU A 597 7.29 -14.63 28.69
C LEU A 597 5.77 -14.50 28.84
N ALA A 598 5.29 -13.52 29.61
CA ALA A 598 3.87 -13.27 29.79
C ALA A 598 3.24 -12.82 28.45
N ARG A 599 3.87 -11.93 27.72
CA ARG A 599 3.43 -11.48 26.38
C ARG A 599 3.41 -12.62 25.37
N TYR A 600 4.43 -13.47 25.37
CA TYR A 600 4.50 -14.67 24.52
C TYR A 600 3.34 -15.63 24.81
N LEU A 601 3.12 -15.97 26.10
CA LEU A 601 2.04 -16.90 26.49
C LEU A 601 0.64 -16.33 26.18
N THR A 602 0.44 -15.03 26.36
CA THR A 602 -0.81 -14.35 25.99
C THR A 602 -1.05 -14.43 24.48
N TRP A 603 -0.01 -14.15 23.67
CA TRP A 603 -0.09 -14.23 22.21
C TRP A 603 -0.39 -15.66 21.74
N VAL A 604 0.37 -16.66 22.21
CA VAL A 604 0.13 -18.07 21.85
C VAL A 604 -1.25 -18.54 22.30
N GLY A 605 -1.67 -18.15 23.52
CA GLY A 605 -3.01 -18.41 24.02
C GLY A 605 -4.10 -17.85 23.11
N GLY A 606 -3.92 -16.63 22.62
CA GLY A 606 -4.80 -16.02 21.61
C GLY A 606 -4.85 -16.82 20.33
N LEU A 607 -3.71 -17.22 19.77
CA LEU A 607 -3.63 -18.02 18.54
C LEU A 607 -4.39 -19.35 18.65
N LEU A 608 -4.31 -20.04 19.79
CA LEU A 608 -5.03 -21.30 20.04
C LEU A 608 -6.56 -21.13 20.06
N HIS A 609 -7.04 -19.90 20.30
CA HIS A 609 -8.47 -19.54 20.25
C HIS A 609 -8.87 -18.86 18.93
N GLY A 610 -7.97 -18.83 17.92
CA GLY A 610 -8.19 -18.15 16.64
C GLY A 610 -8.12 -16.63 16.73
N GLN A 611 -7.60 -16.09 17.82
CA GLN A 611 -7.40 -14.65 18.02
C GLN A 611 -5.97 -14.26 17.61
N PHE A 612 -5.82 -13.73 16.41
CA PHE A 612 -4.54 -13.29 15.87
C PHE A 612 -4.15 -11.87 16.29
N GLY A 613 -4.95 -11.24 17.16
CA GLY A 613 -4.79 -9.85 17.56
C GLY A 613 -5.45 -8.87 16.57
N THR A 614 -5.24 -7.59 16.83
CA THR A 614 -5.76 -6.51 16.00
C THR A 614 -4.59 -5.80 15.31
N SER A 615 -4.71 -5.55 14.02
CA SER A 615 -3.77 -4.72 13.27
C SER A 615 -3.86 -3.28 13.77
N TRP A 616 -2.72 -2.71 14.10
CA TRP A 616 -2.65 -1.31 14.53
C TRP A 616 -2.64 -0.35 13.33
N THR A 617 -2.19 -0.84 12.17
CA THR A 617 -2.22 -0.07 10.92
C THR A 617 -3.63 -0.03 10.32
N TYR A 618 -4.32 -1.18 10.31
CA TYR A 618 -5.62 -1.32 9.64
C TYR A 618 -6.81 -1.24 10.61
N HIS A 619 -6.59 -1.28 11.92
CA HIS A 619 -7.62 -1.29 12.98
C HIS A 619 -8.66 -2.40 12.83
N GLU A 620 -8.26 -3.53 12.27
CA GLU A 620 -9.08 -4.70 12.02
C GLU A 620 -8.49 -5.95 12.67
N ALA A 621 -9.33 -6.97 12.90
CA ALA A 621 -8.86 -8.26 13.39
C ALA A 621 -7.93 -8.90 12.34
N VAL A 622 -6.71 -9.26 12.75
CA VAL A 622 -5.69 -9.84 11.86
C VAL A 622 -6.16 -11.17 11.24
N GLY A 623 -7.01 -11.93 11.97
CA GLY A 623 -7.59 -13.17 11.46
C GLY A 623 -8.44 -12.96 10.19
N GLU A 624 -9.15 -11.83 10.09
CA GLU A 624 -9.96 -11.49 8.92
C GLU A 624 -9.08 -11.12 7.72
N LEU A 625 -8.06 -10.29 7.95
CA LEU A 625 -7.05 -9.95 6.94
C LEU A 625 -6.38 -11.21 6.38
N ILE A 626 -6.00 -12.16 7.24
CA ILE A 626 -5.38 -13.42 6.83
C ILE A 626 -6.36 -14.27 6.03
N ARG A 627 -7.61 -14.40 6.48
CA ARG A 627 -8.63 -15.20 5.80
C ARG A 627 -8.86 -14.75 4.35
N GLU A 628 -8.97 -13.44 4.14
CA GLU A 628 -9.17 -12.86 2.80
C GLU A 628 -7.96 -13.14 1.89
N ARG A 629 -6.76 -12.98 2.41
CA ARG A 629 -5.51 -13.15 1.65
C ARG A 629 -5.19 -14.61 1.39
N PHE A 630 -5.45 -15.49 2.36
CA PHE A 630 -5.28 -16.93 2.23
C PHE A 630 -6.13 -17.51 1.09
N ALA A 631 -7.33 -16.99 0.92
CA ALA A 631 -8.25 -17.39 -0.14
C ALA A 631 -7.67 -17.20 -1.56
N LEU A 632 -6.62 -16.37 -1.72
CA LEU A 632 -5.91 -16.20 -2.98
C LEU A 632 -4.57 -16.94 -3.00
N SER A 633 -3.74 -16.78 -1.96
CA SER A 633 -2.39 -17.37 -1.92
C SER A 633 -2.39 -18.89 -2.01
N PHE A 634 -3.32 -19.55 -1.29
CA PHE A 634 -3.41 -21.01 -1.29
C PHE A 634 -3.79 -21.59 -2.67
N PRO A 635 -4.85 -21.14 -3.37
CA PRO A 635 -5.15 -21.57 -4.73
C PRO A 635 -4.03 -21.26 -5.74
N LEU A 636 -3.37 -20.12 -5.65
CA LEU A 636 -2.24 -19.79 -6.51
C LEU A 636 -1.09 -20.78 -6.32
N THR A 637 -0.72 -21.07 -5.07
CA THR A 637 0.34 -22.03 -4.74
C THR A 637 -0.02 -23.43 -5.22
N LEU A 638 -1.27 -23.86 -5.05
CA LEU A 638 -1.75 -25.15 -5.52
C LEU A 638 -1.77 -25.25 -7.06
N TYR A 639 -2.15 -24.17 -7.74
CA TYR A 639 -2.12 -24.07 -9.20
C TYR A 639 -0.67 -24.16 -9.71
N ALA A 640 0.26 -23.42 -9.11
CA ALA A 640 1.68 -23.49 -9.43
C ALA A 640 2.28 -24.88 -9.15
N LEU A 641 1.90 -25.54 -8.04
CA LEU A 641 2.32 -26.91 -7.73
C LEU A 641 1.84 -27.93 -8.78
N THR A 642 0.59 -27.77 -9.22
CA THR A 642 0.00 -28.62 -10.26
C THR A 642 0.73 -28.44 -11.59
N LEU A 643 0.99 -27.20 -12.01
CA LEU A 643 1.74 -26.88 -13.21
C LEU A 643 3.19 -27.38 -13.12
N SER A 644 3.88 -27.15 -11.99
CA SER A 644 5.27 -27.59 -11.80
C SER A 644 5.40 -29.10 -11.86
N THR A 645 4.46 -29.84 -11.26
CA THR A 645 4.41 -31.30 -11.30
C THR A 645 4.14 -31.79 -12.71
N GLY A 646 3.20 -31.20 -13.45
CA GLY A 646 2.90 -31.54 -14.84
C GLY A 646 4.08 -31.31 -15.77
N PHE A 647 4.73 -30.14 -15.68
CA PHE A 647 5.94 -29.85 -16.45
C PHE A 647 7.11 -30.77 -16.08
N ALA A 648 7.28 -31.07 -14.80
CA ALA A 648 8.34 -31.96 -14.33
C ALA A 648 8.16 -33.41 -14.87
N LEU A 649 6.92 -33.89 -14.87
CA LEU A 649 6.60 -35.20 -15.47
C LEU A 649 6.91 -35.20 -16.96
N ALA A 650 6.49 -34.16 -17.68
CA ALA A 650 6.74 -34.09 -19.14
C ALA A 650 8.25 -34.02 -19.45
N LEU A 651 8.97 -33.14 -18.73
CA LEU A 651 10.41 -32.94 -18.92
C LEU A 651 11.24 -34.15 -18.47
N GLY A 652 10.97 -34.71 -17.27
CA GLY A 652 11.71 -35.80 -16.68
C GLY A 652 11.52 -37.12 -17.46
N VAL A 653 10.27 -37.50 -17.75
CA VAL A 653 9.94 -38.66 -18.55
C VAL A 653 10.46 -38.52 -19.99
N GLY A 654 10.28 -37.32 -20.59
CA GLY A 654 10.77 -37.02 -21.94
C GLY A 654 12.29 -37.10 -22.04
N ALA A 655 13.03 -36.56 -21.08
CA ALA A 655 14.48 -36.63 -21.04
C ALA A 655 15.00 -38.07 -20.97
N VAL A 656 14.35 -38.92 -20.16
CA VAL A 656 14.72 -40.36 -20.06
C VAL A 656 14.30 -41.13 -21.29
N ARG A 657 13.08 -40.91 -21.82
CA ARG A 657 12.55 -41.63 -22.99
C ARG A 657 13.38 -41.40 -24.25
N TRP A 658 13.86 -40.18 -24.45
CA TRP A 658 14.65 -39.76 -25.61
C TRP A 658 16.11 -39.46 -25.28
N ARG A 659 16.65 -40.07 -24.21
CA ARG A 659 18.02 -39.76 -23.69
C ARG A 659 19.14 -39.86 -24.74
N HIS A 660 18.97 -40.70 -25.78
CA HIS A 660 19.94 -40.86 -26.85
C HIS A 660 19.73 -39.88 -28.01
N ALA A 661 18.61 -39.16 -28.04
CA ALA A 661 18.31 -38.17 -29.06
C ALA A 661 18.75 -36.77 -28.63
N THR A 662 19.02 -35.89 -29.57
CA THR A 662 19.32 -34.46 -29.31
C THR A 662 18.21 -33.79 -28.53
N PHE A 663 16.96 -34.13 -28.82
CA PHE A 663 15.78 -33.60 -28.12
C PHE A 663 15.77 -33.95 -26.63
N GLY A 664 16.08 -35.18 -26.24
CA GLY A 664 16.18 -35.58 -24.83
C GLY A 664 17.30 -34.82 -24.06
N ARG A 665 18.43 -34.64 -24.74
CA ARG A 665 19.55 -33.82 -24.20
C ARG A 665 19.14 -32.35 -24.04
N ALA A 666 18.38 -31.79 -24.96
CA ALA A 666 17.84 -30.44 -24.87
C ALA A 666 16.85 -30.29 -23.69
N LEU A 667 15.96 -31.29 -23.46
CA LEU A 667 15.06 -31.26 -22.29
C LEU A 667 15.83 -31.30 -20.96
N ALA A 668 16.89 -32.14 -20.88
CA ALA A 668 17.75 -32.18 -19.71
C ALA A 668 18.49 -30.84 -19.51
N ALA A 669 19.04 -30.24 -20.57
CA ALA A 669 19.71 -28.93 -20.51
C ALA A 669 18.74 -27.83 -20.08
N PHE A 670 17.49 -27.84 -20.57
CA PHE A 670 16.45 -26.89 -20.15
C PHE A 670 16.17 -26.97 -18.65
N SER A 671 16.15 -28.15 -18.05
CA SER A 671 16.02 -28.35 -16.62
C SER A 671 17.20 -27.73 -15.82
N HIS A 672 18.40 -27.69 -16.40
CA HIS A 672 19.55 -27.01 -15.77
C HIS A 672 19.44 -25.48 -15.81
N VAL A 673 18.97 -24.91 -16.92
CA VAL A 673 18.78 -23.46 -17.07
C VAL A 673 17.66 -22.94 -16.17
N GLY A 674 16.56 -23.70 -16.03
CA GLY A 674 15.42 -23.30 -15.19
C GLY A 674 15.77 -23.10 -13.70
N LEU A 675 16.81 -23.76 -13.20
CA LEU A 675 17.32 -23.61 -11.82
C LEU A 675 18.03 -22.28 -11.58
N ALA A 676 18.61 -21.67 -12.61
CA ALA A 676 19.38 -20.44 -12.49
C ALA A 676 18.53 -19.17 -12.56
N ILE A 677 17.27 -19.29 -12.98
CA ILE A 677 16.40 -18.13 -13.24
C ILE A 677 15.55 -17.83 -12.01
N PRO A 678 15.66 -16.63 -11.40
CA PRO A 678 14.76 -16.22 -10.33
C PRO A 678 13.31 -16.12 -10.81
N SER A 679 12.35 -16.66 -10.03
CA SER A 679 10.93 -16.72 -10.41
C SER A 679 10.33 -15.34 -10.70
N PHE A 680 10.67 -14.33 -9.89
CA PHE A 680 10.15 -12.97 -10.08
C PHE A 680 10.66 -12.32 -11.38
N TRP A 681 11.93 -12.52 -11.72
CA TRP A 681 12.50 -12.01 -12.96
C TRP A 681 11.87 -12.71 -14.19
N PHE A 682 11.67 -14.01 -14.08
CA PHE A 682 10.97 -14.78 -15.14
C PHE A 682 9.51 -14.30 -15.29
N GLY A 683 8.86 -13.98 -14.17
CA GLY A 683 7.51 -13.39 -14.18
C GLY A 683 7.45 -12.10 -14.99
N LEU A 684 8.38 -11.16 -14.74
CA LEU A 684 8.48 -9.92 -15.51
C LEU A 684 8.72 -10.16 -17.02
N LEU A 685 9.57 -11.15 -17.36
CA LEU A 685 9.80 -11.53 -18.75
C LEU A 685 8.54 -12.09 -19.43
N LEU A 686 7.65 -12.77 -18.69
CA LEU A 686 6.38 -13.28 -19.23
C LEU A 686 5.34 -12.16 -19.42
N VAL A 687 5.33 -11.16 -18.57
CA VAL A 687 4.39 -10.01 -18.67
C VAL A 687 4.56 -9.27 -19.99
N ILE A 688 5.81 -9.07 -20.45
CA ILE A 688 6.09 -8.30 -21.67
C ILE A 688 5.40 -8.88 -22.90
N PRO A 689 5.65 -10.16 -23.33
CA PRO A 689 5.00 -10.72 -24.51
C PRO A 689 3.53 -11.10 -24.28
N PHE A 690 3.16 -11.68 -23.13
CA PHE A 690 1.85 -12.30 -22.94
C PHE A 690 0.83 -11.36 -22.28
N GLY A 691 1.28 -10.42 -21.44
CA GLY A 691 0.43 -9.40 -20.83
C GLY A 691 0.28 -8.18 -21.72
N ILE A 692 1.41 -7.56 -22.07
CA ILE A 692 1.44 -6.27 -22.78
C ILE A 692 1.38 -6.44 -24.31
N GLY A 693 2.10 -7.44 -24.87
CA GLY A 693 2.18 -7.63 -26.32
C GLY A 693 0.96 -8.30 -26.93
N LEU A 694 0.59 -9.47 -26.43
CA LEU A 694 -0.48 -10.32 -26.97
C LEU A 694 -1.82 -10.13 -26.23
N HIS A 695 -1.83 -9.53 -25.03
CA HIS A 695 -3.03 -9.33 -24.19
C HIS A 695 -3.79 -10.65 -23.88
N TRP A 696 -3.05 -11.79 -23.83
CA TRP A 696 -3.67 -13.09 -23.53
C TRP A 696 -3.99 -13.26 -22.06
N PHE A 697 -3.13 -12.68 -21.19
CA PHE A 697 -3.23 -12.76 -19.73
C PHE A 697 -3.14 -11.38 -19.10
N SER A 698 -3.57 -11.24 -17.84
CA SER A 698 -3.41 -10.00 -17.09
C SER A 698 -1.94 -9.75 -16.77
N ALA A 699 -1.49 -8.51 -16.94
CA ALA A 699 -0.12 -8.12 -16.57
C ALA A 699 0.06 -8.01 -15.04
N GLY A 700 -1.03 -7.80 -14.29
CA GLY A 700 -1.06 -7.72 -12.83
C GLY A 700 -2.47 -7.47 -12.30
N GLY A 701 -2.60 -7.49 -10.97
CA GLY A 701 -3.88 -7.34 -10.28
C GLY A 701 -4.73 -8.61 -10.26
N PHE A 702 -5.70 -8.63 -9.36
CA PHE A 702 -6.67 -9.72 -9.23
C PHE A 702 -8.09 -9.16 -9.38
N PRO A 703 -8.86 -9.62 -10.37
CA PRO A 703 -10.18 -9.04 -10.68
C PRO A 703 -11.26 -9.41 -9.64
N GLY A 704 -10.91 -10.21 -8.61
CA GLY A 704 -11.85 -10.78 -7.67
C GLY A 704 -12.45 -12.11 -8.15
N TRP A 705 -12.85 -12.97 -7.20
CA TRP A 705 -13.46 -14.27 -7.49
C TRP A 705 -14.79 -14.17 -8.24
N SER A 706 -15.47 -13.02 -8.11
CA SER A 706 -16.75 -12.72 -8.76
C SER A 706 -16.64 -12.36 -10.26
N ALA A 707 -15.44 -12.10 -10.77
CA ALA A 707 -15.22 -11.73 -12.18
C ALA A 707 -15.35 -12.89 -13.17
N GLY A 708 -15.59 -14.10 -12.65
CA GLY A 708 -15.75 -15.33 -13.44
C GLY A 708 -14.45 -16.08 -13.65
N SER A 709 -14.59 -17.39 -13.90
CA SER A 709 -13.46 -18.33 -13.95
C SER A 709 -12.39 -18.00 -14.99
N LEU A 710 -12.78 -17.46 -16.13
CA LEU A 710 -11.83 -17.11 -17.21
C LEU A 710 -10.98 -15.87 -16.83
N ALA A 711 -11.57 -14.87 -16.20
CA ALA A 711 -10.84 -13.68 -15.75
C ALA A 711 -9.86 -14.05 -14.63
N VAL A 712 -10.28 -14.86 -13.67
CA VAL A 712 -9.43 -15.40 -12.59
C VAL A 712 -8.26 -16.21 -13.15
N LEU A 713 -8.53 -17.11 -14.11
CA LEU A 713 -7.45 -17.88 -14.76
C LEU A 713 -6.47 -16.98 -15.51
N ARG A 714 -6.96 -15.98 -16.25
CA ARG A 714 -6.09 -15.03 -16.95
C ARG A 714 -5.20 -14.26 -15.98
N ALA A 715 -5.72 -13.88 -14.80
CA ALA A 715 -4.95 -13.16 -13.79
C ALA A 715 -3.92 -14.07 -13.08
N LEU A 716 -4.25 -15.33 -12.80
CA LEU A 716 -3.40 -16.22 -12.02
C LEU A 716 -2.43 -17.06 -12.85
N THR A 717 -2.61 -17.17 -14.20
CA THR A 717 -1.80 -18.08 -15.02
C THR A 717 -0.34 -17.60 -15.13
N LEU A 718 -0.06 -16.34 -15.44
CA LEU A 718 1.33 -15.86 -15.52
C LEU A 718 2.05 -15.97 -14.16
N PRO A 719 1.48 -15.53 -13.03
CA PRO A 719 2.03 -15.77 -11.71
C PRO A 719 2.30 -17.24 -11.41
N ALA A 720 1.34 -18.12 -11.70
CA ALA A 720 1.47 -19.54 -11.46
C ALA A 720 2.57 -20.20 -12.33
N VAL A 721 2.69 -19.81 -13.60
CA VAL A 721 3.76 -20.28 -14.51
C VAL A 721 5.13 -19.78 -14.05
N ALA A 722 5.21 -18.51 -13.61
CA ALA A 722 6.45 -17.92 -13.10
C ALA A 722 6.96 -18.65 -11.84
N LEU A 723 6.05 -19.05 -10.95
CA LEU A 723 6.36 -19.89 -9.78
C LEU A 723 6.71 -21.33 -10.19
N ALA A 724 5.95 -21.90 -11.13
CA ALA A 724 6.01 -23.32 -11.45
C ALA A 724 7.27 -23.73 -12.22
N LEU A 725 7.75 -22.91 -13.14
CA LEU A 725 8.80 -23.33 -14.08
C LEU A 725 10.16 -23.59 -13.42
N PRO A 726 10.69 -22.75 -12.52
CA PRO A 726 11.91 -23.06 -11.78
C PRO A 726 11.76 -24.32 -10.92
N GLN A 727 10.61 -24.51 -10.30
CA GLN A 727 10.34 -25.69 -9.48
C GLN A 727 10.17 -26.96 -10.32
N ALA A 728 9.57 -26.85 -11.50
CA ALA A 728 9.47 -27.96 -12.45
C ALA A 728 10.85 -28.48 -12.89
N ALA A 729 11.81 -27.58 -13.03
CA ALA A 729 13.19 -27.93 -13.35
C ALA A 729 13.85 -28.82 -12.27
N VAL A 730 13.64 -28.45 -10.99
CA VAL A 730 14.11 -29.26 -9.83
C VAL A 730 13.45 -30.63 -9.85
N PHE A 731 12.13 -30.67 -9.93
CA PHE A 731 11.36 -31.90 -9.96
C PHE A 731 11.72 -32.82 -11.14
N ALA A 732 11.85 -32.28 -12.35
CA ALA A 732 12.21 -33.01 -13.53
C ALA A 732 13.57 -33.70 -13.34
N ARG A 733 14.53 -33.03 -12.74
CA ARG A 733 15.86 -33.55 -12.46
C ARG A 733 15.83 -34.70 -11.45
N VAL A 734 15.08 -34.56 -10.36
CA VAL A 734 14.94 -35.62 -9.35
C VAL A 734 14.22 -36.83 -9.98
N LEU A 735 13.12 -36.60 -10.72
CA LEU A 735 12.41 -37.67 -11.43
C LEU A 735 13.30 -38.36 -12.43
N GLN A 736 14.13 -37.63 -13.16
CA GLN A 736 15.07 -38.21 -14.13
C GLN A 736 16.08 -39.10 -13.42
N PHE A 737 16.63 -38.67 -12.27
CA PHE A 737 17.56 -39.48 -11.47
C PHE A 737 16.91 -40.79 -11.00
N GLU A 738 15.74 -40.69 -10.38
CA GLU A 738 14.99 -41.87 -9.90
C GLU A 738 14.64 -42.87 -11.02
N LEU A 739 14.23 -42.36 -12.19
CA LEU A 739 13.91 -43.22 -13.36
C LEU A 739 15.16 -43.92 -13.92
N LEU A 740 16.31 -43.23 -13.90
CA LEU A 740 17.58 -43.81 -14.35
C LEU A 740 18.12 -44.87 -13.37
N GLU A 741 18.03 -44.66 -12.08
CA GLU A 741 18.38 -45.61 -11.05
C GLU A 741 17.56 -46.88 -11.13
N LEU A 742 16.26 -46.74 -11.39
CA LEU A 742 15.36 -47.89 -11.59
C LEU A 742 15.59 -48.63 -12.90
N ALA A 743 16.28 -48.06 -13.90
CA ALA A 743 16.39 -48.61 -15.24
C ALA A 743 16.97 -50.03 -15.29
N ASP A 744 17.86 -50.36 -14.33
CA ASP A 744 18.52 -51.68 -14.21
C ASP A 744 17.84 -52.63 -13.20
N ALA A 745 16.72 -52.25 -12.61
CA ALA A 745 16.01 -53.08 -11.64
C ALA A 745 15.42 -54.35 -12.27
N ASP A 746 15.50 -55.50 -11.55
CA ASP A 746 15.12 -56.82 -12.03
C ASP A 746 13.66 -56.92 -12.47
N PHE A 747 12.74 -56.21 -11.82
CA PHE A 747 11.33 -56.20 -12.24
C PHE A 747 11.12 -55.53 -13.61
N LEU A 748 11.98 -54.58 -14.03
CA LEU A 748 11.95 -53.97 -15.35
C LEU A 748 12.57 -54.91 -16.42
N ARG A 749 13.62 -55.69 -16.05
CA ARG A 749 14.15 -56.77 -16.90
C ARG A 749 13.08 -57.81 -17.17
N THR A 750 12.34 -58.21 -16.14
CA THR A 750 11.21 -59.16 -16.28
C THR A 750 10.12 -58.59 -17.21
N ALA A 751 9.82 -57.29 -17.12
CA ALA A 751 8.84 -56.64 -17.98
C ALA A 751 9.30 -56.64 -19.46
N ARG A 752 10.59 -56.42 -19.73
CA ARG A 752 11.20 -56.51 -21.06
C ARG A 752 11.12 -57.95 -21.61
N ALA A 753 11.46 -58.95 -20.78
CA ALA A 753 11.37 -60.36 -21.14
C ALA A 753 9.94 -60.78 -21.51
N LYS A 754 8.91 -60.12 -20.96
CA LYS A 754 7.50 -60.33 -21.33
C LYS A 754 7.07 -59.59 -22.60
N GLY A 755 7.98 -58.93 -23.31
CA GLY A 755 7.71 -58.29 -24.60
C GLY A 755 7.05 -56.92 -24.50
N LEU A 756 7.06 -56.26 -23.32
CA LEU A 756 6.53 -54.92 -23.21
C LEU A 756 7.48 -53.88 -23.87
N ASN A 757 6.91 -52.91 -24.57
CA ASN A 757 7.68 -51.85 -25.17
C ASN A 757 8.23 -50.89 -24.12
N GLU A 758 9.33 -50.18 -24.40
CA GLU A 758 10.00 -49.26 -23.44
C GLU A 758 9.08 -48.20 -22.90
N THR A 759 8.13 -47.68 -23.69
CA THR A 759 7.16 -46.68 -23.23
C THR A 759 6.19 -47.27 -22.19
N ALA A 760 5.72 -48.51 -22.43
CA ALA A 760 4.86 -49.21 -21.47
C ALA A 760 5.61 -49.56 -20.17
N ILE A 761 6.88 -49.97 -20.28
CA ILE A 761 7.77 -50.21 -19.11
C ILE A 761 7.96 -48.92 -18.31
N LEU A 762 8.29 -47.81 -18.98
CA LEU A 762 8.51 -46.53 -18.34
C LEU A 762 7.24 -46.03 -17.63
N MET A 763 6.08 -46.00 -18.31
CA MET A 763 4.84 -45.43 -17.78
C MET A 763 4.11 -46.33 -16.77
N ARG A 764 4.16 -47.64 -16.93
CA ARG A 764 3.37 -48.59 -16.11
C ARG A 764 4.15 -49.20 -14.96
N HIS A 765 5.49 -49.28 -15.09
CA HIS A 765 6.32 -49.98 -14.13
C HIS A 765 7.38 -49.10 -13.48
N ALA A 766 8.11 -48.25 -14.21
CA ALA A 766 9.14 -47.38 -13.65
C ALA A 766 8.54 -46.13 -12.95
N LEU A 767 7.72 -45.35 -13.66
CA LEU A 767 7.17 -44.12 -13.19
C LEU A 767 6.39 -44.23 -11.87
N PRO A 768 5.48 -45.23 -11.66
CA PRO A 768 4.78 -45.37 -10.39
C PRO A 768 5.72 -45.60 -9.19
N ASN A 769 6.84 -46.28 -9.39
CA ASN A 769 7.83 -46.48 -8.33
C ASN A 769 8.71 -45.24 -8.10
N ALA A 770 9.09 -44.54 -9.16
CA ALA A 770 9.83 -43.29 -9.07
C ALA A 770 9.03 -42.15 -8.40
N LEU A 771 7.68 -42.21 -8.46
CA LEU A 771 6.81 -41.18 -7.81
C LEU A 771 6.74 -41.33 -6.29
N ILE A 772 7.15 -42.44 -5.67
CA ILE A 772 7.10 -42.62 -4.21
C ILE A 772 8.07 -41.69 -3.49
N PRO A 773 9.38 -41.60 -3.84
CA PRO A 773 10.28 -40.57 -3.31
C PRO A 773 9.82 -39.15 -3.61
N MET A 774 9.23 -38.94 -4.79
CA MET A 774 8.75 -37.62 -5.22
C MET A 774 7.68 -37.01 -4.30
N LEU A 775 6.87 -37.84 -3.60
CA LEU A 775 5.87 -37.34 -2.67
C LEU A 775 6.49 -36.56 -1.51
N THR A 776 7.64 -36.98 -1.01
CA THR A 776 8.35 -36.28 0.07
C THR A 776 8.90 -34.93 -0.43
N ILE A 777 9.40 -34.92 -1.68
CA ILE A 777 9.92 -33.71 -2.33
C ILE A 777 8.77 -32.73 -2.66
N LEU A 778 7.58 -33.23 -2.95
CA LEU A 778 6.40 -32.39 -3.22
C LEU A 778 6.05 -31.49 -2.05
N ALA A 779 6.14 -31.98 -0.79
CA ALA A 779 5.93 -31.17 0.39
C ALA A 779 6.99 -30.08 0.54
N LEU A 780 8.24 -30.42 0.29
CA LEU A 780 9.35 -29.44 0.30
C LEU A 780 9.15 -28.37 -0.77
N GLN A 781 8.73 -28.76 -1.96
CA GLN A 781 8.46 -27.84 -3.06
C GLN A 781 7.27 -26.92 -2.79
N PHE A 782 6.24 -27.41 -2.11
CA PHE A 782 5.15 -26.54 -1.66
C PHE A 782 5.68 -25.39 -0.79
N SER A 783 6.61 -25.69 0.13
CA SER A 783 7.27 -24.66 0.97
C SER A 783 8.02 -23.63 0.14
N PHE A 784 8.75 -24.07 -0.90
CA PHE A 784 9.45 -23.14 -1.81
C PHE A 784 8.50 -22.31 -2.67
N LEU A 785 7.39 -22.91 -3.14
CA LEU A 785 6.37 -22.17 -3.88
C LEU A 785 5.70 -21.11 -3.01
N LEU A 786 5.41 -21.44 -1.74
CA LEU A 786 4.83 -20.51 -0.79
C LEU A 786 5.77 -19.33 -0.51
N ALA A 787 7.06 -19.61 -0.25
CA ALA A 787 8.07 -18.58 -0.04
C ALA A 787 8.28 -17.72 -1.31
N GLY A 788 8.34 -18.35 -2.48
CA GLY A 788 8.43 -17.65 -3.76
C GLY A 788 7.19 -16.83 -4.08
N GLY A 789 6.02 -17.26 -3.58
CA GLY A 789 4.75 -16.59 -3.70
C GLY A 789 4.79 -15.16 -3.17
N ILE A 790 5.54 -14.90 -2.08
CA ILE A 790 5.70 -13.56 -1.50
C ILE A 790 6.21 -12.56 -2.54
N LEU A 791 7.24 -12.91 -3.30
CA LEU A 791 7.79 -12.04 -4.35
C LEU A 791 6.87 -11.94 -5.56
N ILE A 792 6.27 -13.05 -5.98
CA ILE A 792 5.36 -13.10 -7.13
C ILE A 792 4.07 -12.32 -6.87
N GLU A 793 3.50 -12.43 -5.68
CA GLU A 793 2.32 -11.65 -5.30
C GLU A 793 2.59 -10.15 -5.33
N ASN A 794 3.81 -9.73 -4.98
CA ASN A 794 4.23 -8.33 -5.10
C ASN A 794 4.41 -7.92 -6.56
N VAL A 795 5.12 -8.72 -7.37
CA VAL A 795 5.38 -8.42 -8.79
C VAL A 795 4.10 -8.34 -9.62
N PHE A 796 3.14 -9.24 -9.36
CA PHE A 796 1.86 -9.29 -10.06
C PHE A 796 0.72 -8.57 -9.32
N PHE A 797 1.02 -7.83 -8.25
CA PHE A 797 0.03 -7.06 -7.46
C PHE A 797 -1.17 -7.87 -6.99
N LEU A 798 -0.94 -9.13 -6.66
CA LEU A 798 -1.98 -10.01 -6.14
C LEU A 798 -2.22 -9.75 -4.65
N PRO A 799 -3.47 -9.62 -4.21
CA PRO A 799 -3.79 -9.39 -2.79
C PRO A 799 -3.69 -10.69 -1.98
N GLY A 800 -2.47 -11.21 -1.82
CA GLY A 800 -2.19 -12.45 -1.10
C GLY A 800 -1.49 -12.23 0.25
N LEU A 801 -1.21 -13.35 0.95
CA LEU A 801 -0.53 -13.35 2.27
C LEU A 801 0.89 -12.80 2.20
N GLY A 802 1.62 -13.10 1.13
CA GLY A 802 2.97 -12.60 0.93
C GLY A 802 3.01 -11.09 0.77
N ARG A 803 2.07 -10.53 0.01
CA ARG A 803 1.93 -9.08 -0.12
C ARG A 803 1.50 -8.44 1.21
N LEU A 804 0.58 -9.07 1.95
CA LEU A 804 0.21 -8.61 3.29
C LEU A 804 1.42 -8.59 4.23
N ALA A 805 2.24 -9.64 4.23
CA ALA A 805 3.47 -9.70 5.01
C ALA A 805 4.44 -8.56 4.64
N PHE A 806 4.66 -8.34 3.35
CA PHE A 806 5.52 -7.27 2.86
C PHE A 806 5.02 -5.88 3.29
N GLN A 807 3.73 -5.60 3.11
CA GLN A 807 3.11 -4.35 3.54
C GLN A 807 3.17 -4.16 5.06
N ALA A 808 2.93 -5.23 5.83
CA ALA A 808 3.01 -5.19 7.29
C ALA A 808 4.44 -4.93 7.78
N ILE A 809 5.46 -5.48 7.12
CA ILE A 809 6.87 -5.18 7.40
C ILE A 809 7.16 -3.71 7.13
N THR A 810 6.75 -3.19 5.98
CA THR A 810 6.94 -1.79 5.59
C THR A 810 6.23 -0.84 6.56
N ASN A 811 5.02 -1.19 6.99
CA ASN A 811 4.22 -0.40 7.94
C ASN A 811 4.57 -0.69 9.41
N ARG A 812 5.53 -1.60 9.67
CA ARG A 812 5.94 -2.06 11.01
C ARG A 812 4.79 -2.55 11.89
N ASP A 813 3.77 -3.13 11.28
CA ASP A 813 2.70 -3.79 12.01
C ASP A 813 3.15 -5.16 12.50
N ALA A 814 3.81 -5.16 13.67
CA ALA A 814 4.38 -6.36 14.26
C ALA A 814 3.32 -7.47 14.48
N THR A 815 2.08 -7.10 14.81
CA THR A 815 0.99 -8.04 15.04
C THR A 815 0.63 -8.80 13.76
N VAL A 816 0.53 -8.10 12.64
CA VAL A 816 0.27 -8.71 11.33
C VAL A 816 1.44 -9.57 10.89
N VAL A 817 2.69 -9.07 10.99
CA VAL A 817 3.91 -9.82 10.59
C VAL A 817 4.01 -11.13 11.36
N GLN A 818 3.87 -11.11 12.69
CA GLN A 818 3.91 -12.31 13.53
C GLN A 818 2.83 -13.31 13.15
N SER A 819 1.61 -12.84 12.94
CA SER A 819 0.45 -13.67 12.65
C SER A 819 0.51 -14.28 11.25
N VAL A 820 0.96 -13.54 10.24
CA VAL A 820 1.16 -14.07 8.90
C VAL A 820 2.31 -15.09 8.90
N ALA A 821 3.43 -14.78 9.57
CA ALA A 821 4.58 -15.68 9.64
C ALA A 821 4.21 -17.02 10.28
N ILE A 822 3.45 -17.03 11.38
CA ILE A 822 3.03 -18.27 12.03
C ILE A 822 2.03 -19.07 11.18
N VAL A 823 1.15 -18.39 10.43
CA VAL A 823 0.21 -19.04 9.51
C VAL A 823 0.96 -19.71 8.35
N LEU A 824 1.93 -19.03 7.74
CA LEU A 824 2.76 -19.61 6.68
C LEU A 824 3.56 -20.84 7.18
N VAL A 825 4.11 -20.76 8.38
CA VAL A 825 4.78 -21.92 9.01
C VAL A 825 3.80 -23.06 9.28
N ALA A 826 2.62 -22.76 9.81
CA ALA A 826 1.58 -23.77 10.07
C ALA A 826 1.12 -24.45 8.76
N GLU A 827 0.96 -23.68 7.67
CA GLU A 827 0.60 -24.19 6.35
C GLU A 827 1.64 -25.21 5.84
N VAL A 828 2.94 -24.85 5.89
CA VAL A 828 4.04 -25.75 5.53
C VAL A 828 4.01 -27.04 6.37
N ILE A 829 3.80 -26.91 7.68
CA ILE A 829 3.73 -28.03 8.62
C ILE A 829 2.55 -28.96 8.28
N VAL A 830 1.37 -28.40 8.02
CA VAL A 830 0.18 -29.17 7.65
C VAL A 830 0.38 -29.92 6.32
N VAL A 831 0.93 -29.25 5.30
CA VAL A 831 1.21 -29.90 4.01
C VAL A 831 2.26 -30.99 4.13
N SER A 832 3.29 -30.79 4.95
CA SER A 832 4.29 -31.82 5.25
C SER A 832 3.66 -33.04 5.95
N LEU A 833 2.76 -32.81 6.92
CA LEU A 833 1.99 -33.90 7.55
C LEU A 833 1.15 -34.67 6.52
N LEU A 834 0.43 -33.96 5.66
CA LEU A 834 -0.40 -34.58 4.61
C LEU A 834 0.44 -35.46 3.66
N ALA A 835 1.62 -34.94 3.26
CA ALA A 835 2.54 -35.70 2.41
C ALA A 835 3.10 -36.94 3.12
N ASP A 836 3.46 -36.85 4.39
CA ASP A 836 3.94 -37.98 5.20
C ASP A 836 2.84 -39.06 5.39
N LEU A 837 1.61 -38.62 5.69
CA LEU A 837 0.45 -39.53 5.80
C LEU A 837 0.15 -40.22 4.46
N LEU A 838 0.22 -39.48 3.36
CA LEU A 838 0.01 -40.00 2.03
C LEU A 838 1.10 -41.02 1.67
N ALA A 839 2.37 -40.70 1.94
CA ALA A 839 3.49 -41.60 1.73
C ALA A 839 3.36 -42.90 2.58
N ALA A 840 2.99 -42.78 3.87
CA ALA A 840 2.74 -43.93 4.75
C ALA A 840 1.52 -44.75 4.33
N ALA A 841 0.50 -44.13 3.71
CA ALA A 841 -0.67 -44.84 3.19
C ALA A 841 -0.33 -45.66 1.91
N ILE A 842 0.63 -45.17 1.10
CA ILE A 842 1.05 -45.78 -0.18
C ILE A 842 2.13 -46.83 0.03
N ASP A 843 3.10 -46.58 0.94
CA ASP A 843 4.24 -47.50 1.20
C ASP A 843 4.11 -48.13 2.62
N PRO A 844 3.72 -49.44 2.71
CA PRO A 844 3.62 -50.12 3.99
C PRO A 844 4.94 -50.30 4.75
N ARG A 845 6.10 -50.22 4.06
CA ARG A 845 7.42 -50.38 4.68
C ARG A 845 7.77 -49.26 5.64
N ARG A 846 7.28 -48.05 5.35
CA ARG A 846 7.45 -46.87 6.26
C ARG A 846 6.72 -47.01 7.57
N ARG A 847 5.67 -47.84 7.65
CA ARG A 847 4.94 -48.13 8.90
C ARG A 847 5.71 -49.08 9.82
N ALA A 848 6.46 -50.04 9.23
CA ALA A 848 7.24 -51.04 9.96
C ALA A 848 8.51 -50.46 10.57
N ALA A 849 9.08 -49.42 9.97
CA ALA A 849 10.29 -48.74 10.49
C ALA A 849 10.07 -47.91 11.77
N THR A 850 8.82 -47.67 12.17
CA THR A 850 8.43 -46.92 13.37
C THR A 850 7.78 -47.79 14.45
N ALA A 851 7.71 -49.13 14.26
CA ALA A 851 7.34 -50.04 15.34
C ALA A 851 8.56 -50.21 16.28
N PRO A 852 8.42 -50.07 17.63
CA PRO A 852 9.52 -50.20 18.58
C PRO A 852 10.14 -51.60 18.57
#